data_e89cf828f58fc413e87af6113d0e7672
#
_entry.id   e89cf828f58fc413e87af6113d0e7672
#
_cell.length_a   1.000
_cell.length_b   1.000
_cell.length_c   1.000
_cell.angle_alpha   90.00
_cell.angle_beta   90.00
_cell.angle_gamma   90.00
#
_symmetry.space_group_name_H-M   'P 1'
#
loop_
_entity.id
_entity.type
_entity.pdbx_description
1 polymer ?
#
loop_
_entity_poly.entity_id
_entity_poly.type
_entity_poly.pdbx_seq_one_letter_code
_entity_poly.pdbx_strand_id
1 'polypeptide(L)'
;MTQPFDDSEHARRRDLMVERDIAGRGVTDRRVLAAMGSVPRERFLPPEMAEFAYEDSPLPIGSGQTISQPYIVALMAAAAELGPRDRVLEVGTGSGFGAAVLSRVAGEVWTVERHQELAVLARDRLAAVGAVNAHVRTGDGTLGWPEAAPFDAIVVTAGGPAVPQALVEQLAEGGRLVIPVGGDTRAQHLLRARRRGDELAQEDLGPVRFVPLIGAQGWAGGERGEPHPTAGDTPTILPPTARAGRHGVAALVHESAQPFASIDEADLGPLLSRIGDCSVVLLGEASHGTSEFYAVRDRITRALITRKGFTAVAVEADWPDAARIDAHVRHRPPSPPPFTPFSRFPTWMWRNREVRRFVDWLHEHNAAVADPRAQVSFHGLDLYSLYTSRDAVLAYLDRVDPPAATVARNRYSCLTPWEQDPARYGQAVVTGAFRGCEDGVVATLTDLLKARLAYAEGDQVEFVEAAQNAAVVANAERYYRVMYQGSRASWNLRDQHMFETLRLVRAHRGPAAKVVVWEHNSHIGDASATEMGARGEHNLGQLARGEFGDDVFLVGFGTDHGTVAAASDWGGAMHRKTVRPAHPDSYERVCHDTGVPAFLLHLRDPDRPDLRQELAEPRLERAIGVIYRPETELQSHYFQAALAHQFDEYVWLDETSAVTPLAAHHLAGVPDTYPFGL
;
A
#
# COMPACT_ATOMS: atom_id res chain seq x y z
N MET A 1 -2.31 14.42 27.60
CA MET A 1 -2.60 15.83 27.27
C MET A 1 -1.42 16.31 26.43
N THR A 2 -1.49 16.12 25.11
CA THR A 2 -0.56 16.72 24.14
C THR A 2 -0.81 18.23 24.16
N GLN A 3 0.24 19.03 24.32
CA GLN A 3 0.14 20.48 24.15
C GLN A 3 -0.30 20.76 22.72
N PRO A 4 -1.26 21.67 22.47
CA PRO A 4 -1.60 22.09 21.12
C PRO A 4 -0.35 22.64 20.46
N PHE A 5 -0.09 22.24 19.19
CA PHE A 5 0.99 22.79 18.41
C PHE A 5 0.88 24.32 18.38
N ASP A 6 2.00 25.01 18.59
CA ASP A 6 2.08 26.47 18.49
C ASP A 6 1.77 26.88 17.03
N ASP A 7 1.09 28.01 16.85
CA ASP A 7 0.77 28.60 15.53
C ASP A 7 2.01 28.71 14.61
N SER A 8 3.20 28.83 15.18
CA SER A 8 4.49 28.87 14.46
C SER A 8 4.86 27.51 13.84
N GLU A 9 4.59 26.40 14.51
CA GLU A 9 4.87 25.05 14.00
C GLU A 9 3.88 24.68 12.88
N HIS A 10 2.60 25.02 13.04
CA HIS A 10 1.60 24.84 11.97
C HIS A 10 1.99 25.66 10.72
N ALA A 11 2.46 26.90 10.88
CA ALA A 11 2.92 27.71 9.77
C ALA A 11 4.11 27.08 9.05
N ARG A 12 5.12 26.60 9.79
CA ARG A 12 6.29 25.93 9.23
C ARG A 12 5.90 24.65 8.45
N ARG A 13 5.02 23.82 9.01
CA ARG A 13 4.55 22.59 8.36
C ARG A 13 3.73 22.89 7.09
N ARG A 14 2.94 23.95 7.11
CA ARG A 14 2.20 24.43 5.94
C ARG A 14 3.13 24.88 4.82
N ASP A 15 4.16 25.63 5.14
CA ASP A 15 5.16 26.09 4.17
C ASP A 15 5.89 24.91 3.53
N LEU A 16 6.29 23.92 4.32
CA LEU A 16 6.89 22.66 3.83
C LEU A 16 5.96 21.86 2.94
N MET A 17 4.68 21.73 3.28
CA MET A 17 3.67 21.09 2.44
C MET A 17 3.55 21.81 1.09
N VAL A 18 3.49 23.15 1.08
CA VAL A 18 3.38 23.92 -0.15
C VAL A 18 4.63 23.76 -1.03
N GLU A 19 5.80 23.80 -0.44
CA GLU A 19 7.08 23.67 -1.14
C GLU A 19 7.28 22.24 -1.67
N ARG A 20 7.18 21.24 -0.80
CA ARG A 20 7.51 19.86 -1.10
C ARG A 20 6.40 19.13 -1.83
N ASP A 21 5.17 19.21 -1.29
CA ASP A 21 4.10 18.32 -1.72
C ASP A 21 3.22 18.94 -2.80
N ILE A 22 3.27 20.26 -3.00
CA ILE A 22 2.47 20.95 -4.00
C ILE A 22 3.36 21.51 -5.13
N ALA A 23 4.24 22.47 -4.82
CA ALA A 23 5.13 23.07 -5.82
C ALA A 23 6.13 22.04 -6.36
N GLY A 24 6.72 21.21 -5.50
CA GLY A 24 7.62 20.12 -5.85
C GLY A 24 6.98 19.06 -6.77
N ARG A 25 5.64 18.98 -6.81
CA ARG A 25 4.88 18.08 -7.69
C ARG A 25 4.30 18.76 -8.94
N GLY A 26 4.81 19.96 -9.30
CA GLY A 26 4.53 20.60 -10.58
C GLY A 26 3.38 21.59 -10.59
N VAL A 27 2.75 21.92 -9.46
CA VAL A 27 1.83 23.07 -9.39
C VAL A 27 2.64 24.36 -9.38
N THR A 28 2.55 25.16 -10.45
CA THR A 28 3.36 26.36 -10.65
C THR A 28 2.58 27.68 -10.55
N ASP A 29 1.26 27.64 -10.44
CA ASP A 29 0.45 28.85 -10.26
C ASP A 29 0.75 29.50 -8.91
N ARG A 30 1.46 30.63 -8.95
CA ARG A 30 1.89 31.36 -7.75
C ARG A 30 0.74 31.83 -6.85
N ARG A 31 -0.45 32.10 -7.42
CA ARG A 31 -1.63 32.54 -6.66
C ARG A 31 -2.20 31.36 -5.89
N VAL A 32 -2.25 30.20 -6.52
CA VAL A 32 -2.69 28.95 -5.85
C VAL A 32 -1.70 28.58 -4.75
N LEU A 33 -0.38 28.61 -5.02
CA LEU A 33 0.63 28.31 -4.00
C LEU A 33 0.53 29.30 -2.81
N ALA A 34 0.36 30.60 -3.07
CA ALA A 34 0.16 31.60 -2.02
C ALA A 34 -1.14 31.37 -1.23
N ALA A 35 -2.23 30.98 -1.89
CA ALA A 35 -3.49 30.63 -1.25
C ALA A 35 -3.33 29.43 -0.32
N MET A 36 -2.71 28.34 -0.80
CA MET A 36 -2.41 27.15 0.00
C MET A 36 -1.52 27.45 1.21
N GLY A 37 -0.53 28.36 1.07
CA GLY A 37 0.32 28.82 2.14
C GLY A 37 -0.36 29.75 3.15
N SER A 38 -1.50 30.37 2.80
CA SER A 38 -2.20 31.34 3.65
C SER A 38 -3.39 30.75 4.42
N VAL A 39 -3.98 29.64 3.93
CA VAL A 39 -5.18 29.03 4.54
C VAL A 39 -4.76 27.99 5.58
N PRO A 40 -5.15 28.16 6.86
CA PRO A 40 -4.80 27.24 7.94
C PRO A 40 -5.67 25.97 7.87
N ARG A 41 -5.16 24.90 7.24
CA ARG A 41 -5.91 23.65 6.98
C ARG A 41 -6.36 22.96 8.27
N GLU A 42 -5.59 23.07 9.35
CA GLU A 42 -5.92 22.53 10.68
C GLU A 42 -7.25 23.06 11.22
N ARG A 43 -7.66 24.27 10.82
CA ARG A 43 -8.95 24.85 11.26
C ARG A 43 -10.16 24.26 10.52
N PHE A 44 -9.92 23.46 9.48
CA PHE A 44 -10.97 22.79 8.68
C PHE A 44 -11.13 21.31 9.05
N LEU A 45 -10.43 20.85 10.09
CA LEU A 45 -10.44 19.49 10.58
C LEU A 45 -11.08 19.39 11.97
N PRO A 46 -11.53 18.20 12.37
CA PRO A 46 -11.80 17.92 13.79
C PRO A 46 -10.53 18.15 14.63
N PRO A 47 -10.64 18.60 15.90
CA PRO A 47 -9.48 18.90 16.74
C PRO A 47 -8.47 17.74 16.85
N GLU A 48 -8.96 16.50 16.89
CA GLU A 48 -8.17 15.27 16.95
C GLU A 48 -7.39 14.97 15.68
N MET A 49 -7.73 15.62 14.57
CA MET A 49 -7.08 15.47 13.27
C MET A 49 -6.18 16.66 12.91
N ALA A 50 -6.13 17.70 13.74
CA ALA A 50 -5.39 18.92 13.45
C ALA A 50 -3.87 18.72 13.32
N GLU A 51 -3.30 17.74 14.03
CA GLU A 51 -1.87 17.40 13.94
C GLU A 51 -1.48 16.84 12.55
N PHE A 52 -2.43 16.22 11.82
CA PHE A 52 -2.23 15.65 10.48
C PHE A 52 -2.55 16.65 9.35
N ALA A 53 -2.92 17.87 9.69
CA ALA A 53 -3.44 18.86 8.74
C ALA A 53 -2.54 19.13 7.53
N TYR A 54 -1.24 18.98 7.68
CA TYR A 54 -0.23 19.30 6.66
C TYR A 54 0.41 18.06 6.03
N GLU A 55 -0.15 16.88 6.27
CA GLU A 55 0.15 15.69 5.50
C GLU A 55 -0.56 15.76 4.14
N ASP A 56 0.11 15.31 3.08
CA ASP A 56 -0.46 15.31 1.73
C ASP A 56 -1.40 14.09 1.52
N SER A 57 -2.40 13.99 2.38
CA SER A 57 -3.40 12.92 2.40
C SER A 57 -4.82 13.46 2.63
N PRO A 58 -5.88 12.76 2.15
CA PRO A 58 -7.26 13.04 2.55
C PRO A 58 -7.47 12.64 4.02
N LEU A 59 -8.26 13.42 4.77
CA LEU A 59 -8.56 13.17 6.18
C LEU A 59 -10.07 13.20 6.43
N PRO A 60 -10.60 12.40 7.37
CA PRO A 60 -12.04 12.35 7.65
C PRO A 60 -12.53 13.66 8.30
N ILE A 61 -13.74 14.10 7.88
CA ILE A 61 -14.38 15.33 8.39
C ILE A 61 -15.80 15.11 8.95
N GLY A 62 -16.24 13.87 9.06
CA GLY A 62 -17.60 13.49 9.46
C GLY A 62 -18.52 13.17 8.29
N SER A 63 -19.70 12.64 8.57
CA SER A 63 -20.73 12.25 7.57
C SER A 63 -20.21 11.33 6.45
N GLY A 64 -19.17 10.51 6.72
CA GLY A 64 -18.52 9.66 5.73
C GLY A 64 -17.74 10.41 4.65
N GLN A 65 -17.44 11.72 4.86
CA GLN A 65 -16.73 12.57 3.91
C GLN A 65 -15.30 12.85 4.36
N THR A 66 -14.45 13.29 3.41
CA THR A 66 -13.05 13.64 3.67
C THR A 66 -12.74 15.06 3.20
N ILE A 67 -11.80 15.74 3.89
CA ILE A 67 -11.09 16.88 3.31
C ILE A 67 -10.10 16.31 2.27
N SER A 68 -10.12 16.84 1.05
CA SER A 68 -9.24 16.35 -0.03
C SER A 68 -7.78 16.55 0.29
N GLN A 69 -6.93 15.70 -0.28
CA GLN A 69 -5.46 15.80 -0.26
C GLN A 69 -5.03 17.20 -0.69
N PRO A 70 -4.10 17.88 0.03
CA PRO A 70 -3.62 19.23 -0.31
C PRO A 70 -3.18 19.40 -1.75
N TYR A 71 -2.40 18.45 -2.28
CA TYR A 71 -1.98 18.46 -3.69
C TYR A 71 -3.16 18.48 -4.65
N ILE A 72 -4.19 17.68 -4.40
CA ILE A 72 -5.38 17.59 -5.27
C ILE A 72 -6.18 18.91 -5.24
N VAL A 73 -6.34 19.53 -4.07
CA VAL A 73 -6.99 20.86 -3.96
C VAL A 73 -6.22 21.89 -4.79
N ALA A 74 -4.90 21.92 -4.65
CA ALA A 74 -4.05 22.83 -5.42
C ALA A 74 -4.06 22.56 -6.94
N LEU A 75 -4.02 21.27 -7.34
CA LEU A 75 -4.10 20.85 -8.74
C LEU A 75 -5.42 21.29 -9.37
N MET A 76 -6.56 21.06 -8.70
CA MET A 76 -7.87 21.44 -9.21
C MET A 76 -8.02 22.97 -9.30
N ALA A 77 -7.54 23.72 -8.30
CA ALA A 77 -7.55 25.18 -8.31
C ALA A 77 -6.66 25.73 -9.44
N ALA A 78 -5.49 25.15 -9.69
CA ALA A 78 -4.60 25.54 -10.80
C ALA A 78 -5.22 25.18 -12.16
N ALA A 79 -5.83 23.99 -12.30
CA ALA A 79 -6.51 23.57 -13.52
C ALA A 79 -7.72 24.45 -13.88
N ALA A 80 -8.35 25.05 -12.87
CA ALA A 80 -9.44 26.02 -13.08
C ALA A 80 -8.96 27.37 -13.61
N GLU A 81 -7.65 27.65 -13.65
CA GLU A 81 -7.02 28.87 -14.23
C GLU A 81 -7.68 30.18 -13.75
N LEU A 82 -7.88 30.31 -12.43
CA LEU A 82 -8.67 31.35 -11.82
C LEU A 82 -8.02 32.76 -11.90
N GLY A 83 -8.85 33.75 -12.13
CA GLY A 83 -8.48 35.17 -12.03
C GLY A 83 -9.12 35.86 -10.82
N PRO A 84 -8.58 37.02 -10.36
CA PRO A 84 -9.03 37.71 -9.16
C PRO A 84 -10.44 38.33 -9.26
N ARG A 85 -11.07 38.25 -10.41
CA ARG A 85 -12.45 38.70 -10.64
C ARG A 85 -13.40 37.59 -11.02
N ASP A 86 -12.88 36.34 -11.12
CA ASP A 86 -13.67 35.20 -11.56
C ASP A 86 -14.74 34.84 -10.51
N ARG A 87 -15.89 34.41 -11.03
CA ARG A 87 -17.01 33.83 -10.28
C ARG A 87 -16.89 32.32 -10.32
N VAL A 88 -16.72 31.71 -9.17
CA VAL A 88 -16.44 30.25 -9.06
C VAL A 88 -17.58 29.54 -8.35
N LEU A 89 -18.02 28.41 -8.91
CA LEU A 89 -18.86 27.45 -8.21
C LEU A 89 -17.99 26.26 -7.77
N GLU A 90 -18.06 25.94 -6.48
CA GLU A 90 -17.57 24.67 -5.94
C GLU A 90 -18.75 23.74 -5.64
N VAL A 91 -18.64 22.46 -6.04
CA VAL A 91 -19.59 21.42 -5.71
C VAL A 91 -18.92 20.40 -4.78
N GLY A 92 -19.43 20.29 -3.54
CA GLY A 92 -18.82 19.51 -2.48
C GLY A 92 -18.00 20.39 -1.53
N THR A 93 -18.67 21.24 -0.73
CA THR A 93 -18.01 22.14 0.24
C THR A 93 -17.19 21.37 1.28
N GLY A 94 -17.70 20.21 1.74
CA GLY A 94 -17.08 19.41 2.77
C GLY A 94 -16.78 20.22 4.03
N SER A 95 -15.50 20.28 4.40
CA SER A 95 -15.04 21.07 5.55
C SER A 95 -15.01 22.59 5.30
N GLY A 96 -15.05 23.04 4.02
CA GLY A 96 -14.88 24.43 3.59
C GLY A 96 -13.44 24.78 3.19
N PHE A 97 -12.48 23.86 3.25
CA PHE A 97 -11.06 24.13 2.93
C PHE A 97 -10.86 24.50 1.46
N GLY A 98 -11.47 23.76 0.52
CA GLY A 98 -11.41 24.07 -0.91
C GLY A 98 -11.98 25.48 -1.20
N ALA A 99 -13.18 25.77 -0.67
CA ALA A 99 -13.78 27.11 -0.78
C ALA A 99 -12.89 28.22 -0.21
N ALA A 100 -12.21 27.97 0.93
CA ALA A 100 -11.28 28.92 1.53
C ALA A 100 -10.07 29.20 0.62
N VAL A 101 -9.49 28.17 0.00
CA VAL A 101 -8.39 28.32 -0.96
C VAL A 101 -8.87 29.07 -2.20
N LEU A 102 -9.99 28.68 -2.80
CA LEU A 102 -10.58 29.35 -3.97
C LEU A 102 -10.88 30.83 -3.69
N SER A 103 -11.35 31.17 -2.47
CA SER A 103 -11.66 32.53 -2.04
C SER A 103 -10.44 33.48 -2.04
N ARG A 104 -9.22 32.93 -1.95
CA ARG A 104 -7.97 33.70 -2.01
C ARG A 104 -7.50 33.98 -3.43
N VAL A 105 -8.07 33.27 -4.42
CA VAL A 105 -7.63 33.35 -5.83
C VAL A 105 -8.71 34.02 -6.71
N ALA A 106 -9.96 33.78 -6.39
CA ALA A 106 -11.13 34.27 -7.16
C ALA A 106 -11.79 35.49 -6.53
N GLY A 107 -12.66 36.13 -7.30
CA GLY A 107 -13.46 37.28 -6.84
C GLY A 107 -14.58 36.87 -5.89
N GLU A 108 -15.37 35.89 -6.28
CA GLU A 108 -16.51 35.35 -5.52
C GLU A 108 -16.57 33.83 -5.66
N VAL A 109 -16.88 33.13 -4.59
CA VAL A 109 -17.02 31.67 -4.55
C VAL A 109 -18.39 31.29 -4.03
N TRP A 110 -19.14 30.50 -4.81
CA TRP A 110 -20.35 29.83 -4.38
C TRP A 110 -20.04 28.37 -4.15
N THR A 111 -20.48 27.79 -3.04
CA THR A 111 -20.20 26.38 -2.74
C THR A 111 -21.44 25.66 -2.23
N VAL A 112 -21.67 24.44 -2.76
CA VAL A 112 -22.88 23.64 -2.47
C VAL A 112 -22.47 22.37 -1.76
N GLU A 113 -23.12 22.12 -0.59
CA GLU A 113 -22.91 20.92 0.23
C GLU A 113 -24.23 20.19 0.43
N ARG A 114 -24.26 18.88 0.23
CA ARG A 114 -25.47 18.07 0.43
C ARG A 114 -25.76 17.77 1.91
N HIS A 115 -24.73 17.66 2.74
CA HIS A 115 -24.85 17.40 4.17
C HIS A 115 -25.02 18.70 4.94
N GLN A 116 -26.19 18.91 5.52
CA GLN A 116 -26.51 20.15 6.24
C GLN A 116 -25.53 20.43 7.39
N GLU A 117 -25.11 19.39 8.12
CA GLU A 117 -24.15 19.52 9.23
C GLU A 117 -22.80 20.05 8.76
N LEU A 118 -22.27 19.52 7.65
CA LEU A 118 -21.01 20.00 7.06
C LEU A 118 -21.16 21.42 6.52
N ALA A 119 -22.27 21.75 5.88
CA ALA A 119 -22.53 23.11 5.38
C ALA A 119 -22.56 24.16 6.50
N VAL A 120 -23.09 23.82 7.68
CA VAL A 120 -23.10 24.70 8.85
C VAL A 120 -21.66 24.90 9.35
N LEU A 121 -20.92 23.80 9.58
CA LEU A 121 -19.54 23.86 10.03
C LEU A 121 -18.64 24.62 9.05
N ALA A 122 -18.84 24.43 7.74
CA ALA A 122 -18.06 25.12 6.71
C ALA A 122 -18.31 26.66 6.75
N ARG A 123 -19.54 27.11 6.95
CA ARG A 123 -19.84 28.56 7.11
C ARG A 123 -19.07 29.17 8.28
N ASP A 124 -19.11 28.51 9.44
CA ASP A 124 -18.43 28.99 10.64
C ASP A 124 -16.90 29.05 10.44
N ARG A 125 -16.33 28.00 9.83
CA ARG A 125 -14.89 27.91 9.55
C ARG A 125 -14.44 28.95 8.52
N LEU A 126 -15.21 29.14 7.44
CA LEU A 126 -14.94 30.17 6.42
C LEU A 126 -14.97 31.57 7.03
N ALA A 127 -15.96 31.88 7.85
CA ALA A 127 -16.04 33.14 8.59
C ALA A 127 -14.82 33.36 9.51
N ALA A 128 -14.41 32.30 10.25
CA ALA A 128 -13.29 32.33 11.17
C ALA A 128 -11.94 32.59 10.49
N VAL A 129 -11.77 32.18 9.19
CA VAL A 129 -10.55 32.44 8.41
C VAL A 129 -10.69 33.70 7.52
N GLY A 130 -11.79 34.46 7.63
CA GLY A 130 -12.01 35.70 6.88
C GLY A 130 -12.27 35.48 5.38
N ALA A 131 -12.87 34.37 4.98
CA ALA A 131 -13.30 34.10 3.60
C ALA A 131 -14.69 34.69 3.33
N VAL A 132 -14.78 36.04 3.37
CA VAL A 132 -16.07 36.80 3.30
C VAL A 132 -16.73 36.75 1.94
N ASN A 133 -16.00 36.39 0.88
CA ASN A 133 -16.47 36.22 -0.49
C ASN A 133 -16.86 34.77 -0.83
N ALA A 134 -17.01 33.89 0.19
CA ALA A 134 -17.47 32.52 0.02
C ALA A 134 -18.89 32.35 0.52
N HIS A 135 -19.80 31.89 -0.35
CA HIS A 135 -21.23 31.72 -0.08
C HIS A 135 -21.59 30.24 -0.04
N VAL A 136 -22.06 29.74 1.11
CA VAL A 136 -22.36 28.32 1.31
C VAL A 136 -23.85 28.05 1.22
N ARG A 137 -24.29 27.06 0.43
CA ARG A 137 -25.67 26.57 0.37
C ARG A 137 -25.72 25.06 0.64
N THR A 138 -26.76 24.64 1.37
CA THR A 138 -27.10 23.21 1.46
C THR A 138 -28.02 22.83 0.31
N GLY A 139 -27.68 21.77 -0.45
CA GLY A 139 -28.48 21.33 -1.58
C GLY A 139 -27.81 20.26 -2.45
N ASP A 140 -28.49 19.90 -3.53
CA ASP A 140 -27.96 19.00 -4.55
C ASP A 140 -26.94 19.74 -5.43
N GLY A 141 -25.66 19.43 -5.27
CA GLY A 141 -24.57 20.05 -6.01
C GLY A 141 -24.58 19.73 -7.50
N THR A 142 -25.22 18.62 -7.92
CA THR A 142 -25.32 18.27 -9.36
C THR A 142 -26.19 19.25 -10.15
N LEU A 143 -27.02 20.00 -9.46
CA LEU A 143 -27.86 21.04 -10.04
C LEU A 143 -27.19 22.44 -10.02
N GLY A 144 -26.01 22.55 -9.41
CA GLY A 144 -25.27 23.80 -9.31
C GLY A 144 -25.97 24.88 -8.48
N TRP A 145 -25.82 26.13 -8.92
CA TRP A 145 -26.43 27.32 -8.30
C TRP A 145 -26.97 28.30 -9.37
N PRO A 146 -28.11 27.98 -9.99
CA PRO A 146 -28.63 28.72 -11.14
C PRO A 146 -28.80 30.22 -10.92
N GLU A 147 -29.19 30.62 -9.69
CA GLU A 147 -29.44 32.03 -9.36
C GLU A 147 -28.16 32.88 -9.32
N ALA A 148 -27.00 32.23 -9.19
CA ALA A 148 -25.71 32.88 -9.19
C ALA A 148 -24.94 32.73 -10.53
N ALA A 149 -25.47 31.95 -11.48
CA ALA A 149 -24.85 31.77 -12.80
C ALA A 149 -24.83 33.08 -13.63
N PRO A 150 -23.95 33.24 -14.63
CA PRO A 150 -22.94 32.26 -15.04
C PRO A 150 -21.67 32.30 -14.20
N PHE A 151 -20.88 31.15 -14.24
CA PHE A 151 -19.61 31.02 -13.57
C PHE A 151 -18.43 30.96 -14.55
N ASP A 152 -17.34 31.63 -14.21
CA ASP A 152 -16.10 31.58 -14.98
C ASP A 152 -15.37 30.25 -14.79
N ALA A 153 -15.55 29.62 -13.61
CA ALA A 153 -15.07 28.28 -13.35
C ALA A 153 -16.01 27.50 -12.43
N ILE A 154 -16.06 26.19 -12.62
CA ILE A 154 -16.76 25.24 -11.73
C ILE A 154 -15.76 24.17 -11.31
N VAL A 155 -15.63 23.92 -10.00
CA VAL A 155 -14.76 22.89 -9.41
C VAL A 155 -15.63 21.90 -8.66
N VAL A 156 -15.60 20.63 -9.05
CA VAL A 156 -16.41 19.58 -8.45
C VAL A 156 -15.50 18.62 -7.67
N THR A 157 -15.68 18.58 -6.35
CA THR A 157 -14.85 17.79 -5.42
C THR A 157 -15.48 16.44 -5.06
N ALA A 158 -16.33 15.92 -5.94
CA ALA A 158 -16.94 14.60 -5.85
C ALA A 158 -17.03 13.98 -7.25
N GLY A 159 -16.85 12.66 -7.38
CA GLY A 159 -16.78 11.98 -8.67
C GLY A 159 -18.14 11.57 -9.22
N GLY A 160 -18.48 11.98 -10.43
CA GLY A 160 -19.73 11.62 -11.12
C GLY A 160 -19.57 10.55 -12.19
N PRO A 161 -20.68 9.89 -12.61
CA PRO A 161 -20.66 8.96 -13.74
C PRO A 161 -20.44 9.69 -15.08
N ALA A 162 -20.80 10.95 -15.13
CA ALA A 162 -20.64 11.85 -16.29
C ALA A 162 -20.62 13.31 -15.81
N VAL A 163 -20.29 14.24 -16.69
CA VAL A 163 -20.40 15.68 -16.43
C VAL A 163 -21.87 16.07 -16.33
N PRO A 164 -22.36 16.61 -15.18
CA PRO A 164 -23.75 17.06 -15.05
C PRO A 164 -24.09 18.18 -16.02
N GLN A 165 -25.15 18.02 -16.81
CA GLN A 165 -25.57 18.98 -17.82
C GLN A 165 -25.92 20.37 -17.20
N ALA A 166 -26.54 20.36 -16.03
CA ALA A 166 -26.86 21.59 -15.30
C ALA A 166 -25.63 22.43 -14.95
N LEU A 167 -24.48 21.82 -14.73
CA LEU A 167 -23.22 22.53 -14.48
C LEU A 167 -22.65 23.12 -15.77
N VAL A 168 -22.78 22.42 -16.89
CA VAL A 168 -22.36 22.92 -18.21
C VAL A 168 -23.16 24.16 -18.62
N GLU A 169 -24.47 24.14 -18.38
CA GLU A 169 -25.37 25.26 -18.68
C GLU A 169 -25.06 26.52 -17.85
N GLN A 170 -24.49 26.33 -16.65
CA GLN A 170 -24.10 27.43 -15.76
C GLN A 170 -22.69 27.97 -16.01
N LEU A 171 -21.90 27.37 -16.91
CA LEU A 171 -20.60 27.90 -17.30
C LEU A 171 -20.75 29.14 -18.21
N ALA A 172 -19.93 30.16 -17.96
CA ALA A 172 -19.73 31.25 -18.88
C ALA A 172 -19.08 30.79 -20.20
N GLU A 173 -19.19 31.59 -21.25
CA GLU A 173 -18.41 31.36 -22.49
C GLU A 173 -16.91 31.41 -22.18
N GLY A 174 -16.16 30.39 -22.62
CA GLY A 174 -14.75 30.20 -22.26
C GLY A 174 -14.52 29.71 -20.84
N GLY A 175 -15.56 29.49 -20.06
CA GLY A 175 -15.52 28.98 -18.68
C GLY A 175 -14.91 27.59 -18.59
N ARG A 176 -14.39 27.24 -17.42
CA ARG A 176 -13.68 25.98 -17.15
C ARG A 176 -14.43 25.16 -16.10
N LEU A 177 -14.58 23.87 -16.36
CA LEU A 177 -15.12 22.89 -15.40
C LEU A 177 -14.02 21.89 -15.07
N VAL A 178 -13.71 21.71 -13.79
CA VAL A 178 -12.78 20.69 -13.29
C VAL A 178 -13.58 19.68 -12.45
N ILE A 179 -13.63 18.43 -12.91
CA ILE A 179 -14.50 17.40 -12.32
C ILE A 179 -13.90 16.00 -12.44
N PRO A 180 -13.95 15.17 -11.36
CA PRO A 180 -13.69 13.75 -11.47
C PRO A 180 -14.86 13.03 -12.15
N VAL A 181 -14.58 12.24 -13.20
CA VAL A 181 -15.59 11.46 -13.93
C VAL A 181 -15.10 10.02 -14.11
N GLY A 182 -15.99 9.05 -13.91
CA GLY A 182 -15.71 7.63 -14.16
C GLY A 182 -16.98 6.81 -14.22
N GLY A 183 -16.97 5.74 -15.01
CA GLY A 183 -18.09 4.79 -15.09
C GLY A 183 -18.30 3.96 -13.84
N ASP A 184 -17.33 4.04 -12.91
CA ASP A 184 -17.33 3.40 -11.59
C ASP A 184 -16.87 4.43 -10.55
N THR A 185 -17.42 4.37 -9.33
CA THR A 185 -17.03 5.23 -8.21
C THR A 185 -15.57 5.04 -7.77
N ARG A 186 -14.89 3.98 -8.24
CA ARG A 186 -13.51 3.60 -7.89
C ARG A 186 -12.48 3.97 -8.96
N ALA A 187 -12.90 4.15 -10.20
CA ALA A 187 -12.04 4.46 -11.35
C ALA A 187 -12.49 5.78 -11.97
N GLN A 188 -11.92 6.89 -11.50
CA GLN A 188 -12.26 8.24 -11.96
C GLN A 188 -11.04 8.91 -12.57
N HIS A 189 -11.27 9.74 -13.59
CA HIS A 189 -10.28 10.63 -14.16
C HIS A 189 -10.68 12.08 -13.88
N LEU A 190 -9.70 12.90 -13.51
CA LEU A 190 -9.91 14.34 -13.35
C LEU A 190 -9.94 14.97 -14.74
N LEU A 191 -11.09 15.49 -15.12
CA LEU A 191 -11.27 16.16 -16.39
C LEU A 191 -11.25 17.67 -16.20
N ARG A 192 -10.54 18.38 -17.08
CA ARG A 192 -10.73 19.81 -17.33
C ARG A 192 -11.53 19.96 -18.59
N ALA A 193 -12.68 20.61 -18.51
CA ALA A 193 -13.51 20.90 -19.65
C ALA A 193 -13.65 22.42 -19.84
N ARG A 194 -13.59 22.89 -21.08
CA ARG A 194 -13.72 24.31 -21.44
C ARG A 194 -14.89 24.50 -22.38
N ARG A 195 -15.82 25.41 -22.03
CA ARG A 195 -16.96 25.74 -22.88
C ARG A 195 -16.53 26.60 -24.09
N ARG A 196 -16.98 26.21 -25.28
CA ARG A 196 -16.81 26.95 -26.54
C ARG A 196 -18.13 26.88 -27.32
N GLY A 197 -18.99 27.87 -27.12
CA GLY A 197 -20.36 27.80 -27.63
C GLY A 197 -21.14 26.63 -27.05
N ASP A 198 -21.63 25.76 -27.92
CA ASP A 198 -22.34 24.52 -27.53
C ASP A 198 -21.40 23.33 -27.31
N GLU A 199 -20.10 23.46 -27.56
CA GLU A 199 -19.11 22.41 -27.39
C GLU A 199 -18.39 22.52 -26.06
N LEU A 200 -18.02 21.34 -25.48
CA LEU A 200 -17.24 21.22 -24.28
C LEU A 200 -15.92 20.46 -24.59
N ALA A 201 -14.86 21.26 -24.83
CA ALA A 201 -13.52 20.69 -25.06
C ALA A 201 -12.97 20.10 -23.76
N GLN A 202 -12.65 18.81 -23.75
CA GLN A 202 -12.19 18.08 -22.56
C GLN A 202 -10.72 17.70 -22.66
N GLU A 203 -10.04 17.74 -21.52
CA GLU A 203 -8.66 17.32 -21.31
C GLU A 203 -8.61 16.43 -20.06
N ASP A 204 -7.97 15.27 -20.17
CA ASP A 204 -7.75 14.34 -19.05
C ASP A 204 -6.48 14.74 -18.28
N LEU A 205 -6.63 15.08 -17.00
CA LEU A 205 -5.54 15.45 -16.10
C LEU A 205 -4.99 14.27 -15.29
N GLY A 206 -5.51 13.06 -15.53
CA GLY A 206 -5.05 11.82 -14.91
C GLY A 206 -6.03 11.20 -13.92
N PRO A 207 -5.67 10.00 -13.41
CA PRO A 207 -6.52 9.24 -12.52
C PRO A 207 -6.59 9.89 -11.14
N VAL A 208 -7.79 9.90 -10.56
CA VAL A 208 -8.09 10.42 -9.20
C VAL A 208 -9.13 9.55 -8.51
N ARG A 209 -9.26 9.73 -7.19
CA ARG A 209 -10.30 9.08 -6.41
C ARG A 209 -11.01 10.09 -5.52
N PHE A 210 -12.31 10.23 -5.72
CA PHE A 210 -13.19 11.09 -4.95
C PHE A 210 -14.39 10.33 -4.42
N VAL A 211 -14.99 10.85 -3.35
CA VAL A 211 -16.31 10.42 -2.88
C VAL A 211 -17.34 10.58 -4.00
N PRO A 212 -18.38 9.73 -4.08
CA PRO A 212 -19.36 9.79 -5.15
C PRO A 212 -20.15 11.10 -5.15
N LEU A 213 -20.32 11.70 -6.32
CA LEU A 213 -21.21 12.83 -6.56
C LEU A 213 -22.67 12.32 -6.58
N ILE A 214 -23.36 12.45 -5.45
CA ILE A 214 -24.73 12.00 -5.30
C ILE A 214 -25.71 13.15 -5.58
N GLY A 215 -26.68 12.93 -6.45
CA GLY A 215 -27.69 13.91 -6.78
C GLY A 215 -28.48 13.56 -8.04
N ALA A 216 -29.37 14.45 -8.47
CA ALA A 216 -30.27 14.23 -9.61
C ALA A 216 -29.54 13.97 -10.95
N GLN A 217 -28.33 14.53 -11.12
CA GLN A 217 -27.47 14.33 -12.29
C GLN A 217 -26.12 13.67 -11.93
N GLY A 218 -26.06 12.97 -10.81
CA GLY A 218 -24.93 12.18 -10.33
C GLY A 218 -25.31 10.74 -10.13
N TRP A 219 -24.67 10.08 -9.15
CA TRP A 219 -25.06 8.75 -8.73
C TRP A 219 -26.39 8.76 -7.98
N ALA A 220 -27.24 7.76 -8.13
CA ALA A 220 -28.50 7.65 -7.42
C ALA A 220 -28.25 7.51 -5.90
N GLY A 221 -28.94 8.30 -5.09
CA GLY A 221 -28.85 8.27 -3.63
C GLY A 221 -29.60 7.07 -3.07
N GLY A 222 -28.88 6.01 -2.72
CA GLY A 222 -29.29 4.99 -1.74
C GLY A 222 -28.30 5.04 -0.59
N GLU A 223 -28.72 4.70 0.62
CA GLU A 223 -27.89 4.64 1.82
C GLU A 223 -26.88 3.47 1.77
N ARG A 224 -26.19 3.31 0.69
CA ARG A 224 -24.96 2.54 0.37
C ARG A 224 -24.84 2.52 -1.15
N GLY A 225 -23.72 3.00 -1.67
CA GLY A 225 -23.43 2.91 -3.11
C GLY A 225 -23.23 1.46 -3.54
N GLU A 226 -24.32 0.78 -3.91
CA GLU A 226 -24.27 -0.46 -4.68
C GLU A 226 -24.56 -0.15 -6.15
N PRO A 227 -23.82 -0.72 -7.11
CA PRO A 227 -24.13 -0.60 -8.53
C PRO A 227 -25.40 -1.38 -8.85
N HIS A 228 -26.39 -0.75 -9.51
CA HIS A 228 -27.47 -1.48 -10.13
C HIS A 228 -26.94 -2.25 -11.36
N PRO A 229 -27.21 -3.57 -11.49
CA PRO A 229 -26.92 -4.30 -12.70
C PRO A 229 -27.90 -3.88 -13.79
N THR A 230 -27.37 -3.64 -14.98
CA THR A 230 -28.16 -3.55 -16.23
C THR A 230 -28.86 -4.88 -16.49
N ALA A 231 -30.12 -4.80 -16.86
CA ALA A 231 -30.98 -5.94 -17.14
C ALA A 231 -30.41 -6.84 -18.27
N GLY A 232 -30.01 -8.05 -17.92
CA GLY A 232 -29.62 -9.09 -18.86
C GLY A 232 -28.59 -10.02 -18.24
N ASP A 233 -29.03 -10.87 -17.36
CA ASP A 233 -28.60 -12.20 -16.95
C ASP A 233 -28.90 -12.37 -15.45
N THR A 234 -30.02 -12.99 -15.17
CA THR A 234 -30.46 -13.35 -13.83
C THR A 234 -29.85 -14.71 -13.45
N PRO A 235 -28.90 -14.80 -12.53
CA PRO A 235 -28.68 -16.03 -11.80
C PRO A 235 -29.80 -16.14 -10.76
N THR A 236 -30.46 -17.25 -10.71
CA THR A 236 -31.49 -17.58 -9.74
C THR A 236 -30.93 -17.47 -8.33
N ILE A 237 -31.30 -16.40 -7.62
CA ILE A 237 -30.98 -16.21 -6.21
C ILE A 237 -31.87 -17.16 -5.43
N LEU A 238 -31.25 -18.16 -4.79
CA LEU A 238 -31.91 -18.89 -3.70
C LEU A 238 -32.24 -17.93 -2.56
N PRO A 239 -33.40 -18.09 -1.88
CA PRO A 239 -33.77 -17.22 -0.77
C PRO A 239 -32.68 -17.27 0.31
N PRO A 240 -32.36 -16.12 0.97
CA PRO A 240 -31.33 -16.07 2.00
C PRO A 240 -31.71 -17.01 3.14
N THR A 241 -30.91 -18.04 3.35
CA THR A 241 -30.89 -18.76 4.61
C THR A 241 -30.53 -17.76 5.71
N ALA A 242 -31.22 -17.81 6.83
CA ALA A 242 -31.02 -16.88 7.94
C ALA A 242 -29.52 -16.79 8.28
N ARG A 243 -28.92 -15.60 8.10
CA ARG A 243 -27.50 -15.34 8.46
C ARG A 243 -27.29 -15.64 9.93
N ALA A 244 -26.30 -16.47 10.24
CA ALA A 244 -25.83 -16.59 11.60
C ALA A 244 -25.28 -15.22 12.02
N GLY A 245 -25.79 -14.66 13.13
CA GLY A 245 -25.21 -13.46 13.70
C GLY A 245 -23.74 -13.71 14.11
N ARG A 246 -22.95 -12.65 14.32
CA ARG A 246 -21.50 -12.76 14.70
C ARG A 246 -21.22 -13.83 15.78
N HIS A 247 -22.07 -13.96 16.79
CA HIS A 247 -21.94 -15.01 17.83
C HIS A 247 -22.14 -16.43 17.30
N GLY A 248 -22.92 -16.61 16.23
CA GLY A 248 -23.03 -17.92 15.57
C GLY A 248 -21.76 -18.30 14.82
N VAL A 249 -21.12 -17.36 14.13
CA VAL A 249 -19.84 -17.59 13.43
C VAL A 249 -18.71 -17.85 14.44
N ALA A 250 -18.63 -17.10 15.53
CA ALA A 250 -17.64 -17.33 16.59
C ALA A 250 -17.78 -18.73 17.22
N ALA A 251 -19.01 -19.25 17.37
CA ALA A 251 -19.23 -20.61 17.86
C ALA A 251 -18.70 -21.66 16.87
N LEU A 252 -18.93 -21.48 15.55
CA LEU A 252 -18.39 -22.39 14.50
C LEU A 252 -16.86 -22.36 14.48
N VAL A 253 -16.24 -21.18 14.63
CA VAL A 253 -14.80 -21.04 14.76
C VAL A 253 -14.29 -21.74 16.03
N HIS A 254 -14.95 -21.52 17.17
CA HIS A 254 -14.58 -22.19 18.45
C HIS A 254 -14.58 -23.70 18.33
N GLU A 255 -15.61 -24.29 17.73
CA GLU A 255 -15.74 -25.75 17.54
C GLU A 255 -14.66 -26.32 16.62
N SER A 256 -14.18 -25.53 15.65
CA SER A 256 -13.18 -25.94 14.64
C SER A 256 -11.75 -25.56 15.02
N ALA A 257 -11.59 -24.69 16.01
CA ALA A 257 -10.29 -24.23 16.49
C ALA A 257 -9.47 -25.37 17.06
N GLN A 258 -8.17 -25.39 16.73
CA GLN A 258 -7.17 -26.28 17.33
C GLN A 258 -6.32 -25.46 18.31
N PRO A 259 -6.71 -25.39 19.61
CA PRO A 259 -6.07 -24.50 20.57
C PRO A 259 -4.67 -24.97 20.93
N PHE A 260 -3.80 -24.03 21.29
CA PHE A 260 -2.50 -24.30 21.89
C PHE A 260 -2.23 -23.35 23.06
N ALA A 261 -1.54 -23.85 24.07
CA ALA A 261 -1.28 -23.09 25.31
C ALA A 261 -0.11 -22.11 25.15
N SER A 262 0.89 -22.49 24.36
CA SER A 262 2.03 -21.62 24.02
C SER A 262 2.54 -21.94 22.61
N ILE A 263 3.24 -20.97 22.00
CA ILE A 263 3.82 -21.18 20.67
C ILE A 263 4.79 -22.37 20.67
N ASP A 264 5.57 -22.54 21.74
CA ASP A 264 6.56 -23.63 21.85
C ASP A 264 5.93 -25.00 21.99
N GLU A 265 4.73 -25.11 22.56
CA GLU A 265 4.01 -26.37 22.80
C GLU A 265 2.95 -26.66 21.70
N ALA A 266 2.71 -25.76 20.77
CA ALA A 266 1.72 -25.95 19.70
C ALA A 266 2.02 -27.25 18.93
N ASP A 267 1.03 -28.11 18.78
CA ASP A 267 1.14 -29.30 17.94
C ASP A 267 0.97 -28.91 16.47
N LEU A 268 2.09 -28.90 15.74
CA LEU A 268 2.10 -28.61 14.29
C LEU A 268 1.80 -29.84 13.43
N GLY A 269 1.60 -31.02 14.02
CA GLY A 269 1.32 -32.26 13.27
C GLY A 269 0.13 -32.14 12.33
N PRO A 270 -1.04 -31.67 12.78
CA PRO A 270 -2.21 -31.45 11.93
C PRO A 270 -1.94 -30.46 10.78
N LEU A 271 -1.31 -29.31 11.05
CA LEU A 271 -0.94 -28.33 10.03
C LEU A 271 0.00 -28.95 8.97
N LEU A 272 1.06 -29.63 9.39
CA LEU A 272 1.99 -30.31 8.47
C LEU A 272 1.31 -31.42 7.65
N SER A 273 0.29 -32.08 8.21
CA SER A 273 -0.52 -33.06 7.47
C SER A 273 -1.37 -32.40 6.40
N ARG A 274 -1.96 -31.23 6.68
CA ARG A 274 -2.74 -30.44 5.70
C ARG A 274 -1.86 -29.83 4.60
N ILE A 275 -0.67 -29.35 4.94
CA ILE A 275 0.35 -28.88 3.97
C ILE A 275 0.73 -30.06 3.02
N GLY A 276 0.70 -31.29 3.48
CA GLY A 276 0.93 -32.46 2.64
C GLY A 276 2.30 -32.41 1.95
N ASP A 277 2.28 -32.57 0.61
CA ASP A 277 3.48 -32.55 -0.24
C ASP A 277 3.69 -31.23 -0.97
N CYS A 278 2.95 -30.16 -0.64
CA CYS A 278 3.12 -28.85 -1.25
C CYS A 278 4.59 -28.45 -1.26
N SER A 279 5.02 -27.88 -2.37
CA SER A 279 6.38 -27.40 -2.55
C SER A 279 6.55 -25.91 -2.20
N VAL A 280 5.46 -25.16 -2.07
CA VAL A 280 5.45 -23.74 -1.68
C VAL A 280 4.53 -23.55 -0.49
N VAL A 281 5.03 -22.92 0.58
CA VAL A 281 4.23 -22.54 1.75
C VAL A 281 4.42 -21.05 2.00
N LEU A 282 3.34 -20.29 1.98
CA LEU A 282 3.35 -18.84 2.23
C LEU A 282 2.84 -18.60 3.66
N LEU A 283 3.68 -17.98 4.50
CA LEU A 283 3.38 -17.66 5.90
C LEU A 283 3.23 -16.15 6.05
N GLY A 284 2.05 -15.71 6.45
CA GLY A 284 1.69 -14.32 6.60
C GLY A 284 2.12 -13.65 7.90
N GLU A 285 1.67 -12.46 8.08
CA GLU A 285 1.55 -11.69 9.32
C GLU A 285 0.50 -10.60 9.12
N ALA A 286 -0.36 -10.37 10.12
CA ALA A 286 -1.37 -9.31 10.08
C ALA A 286 -0.77 -7.93 10.41
N SER A 287 0.45 -7.91 10.91
CA SER A 287 1.20 -6.70 11.22
C SER A 287 2.70 -6.93 11.18
N HIS A 288 3.43 -6.02 10.53
CA HIS A 288 4.89 -5.99 10.65
C HIS A 288 5.31 -5.67 12.08
N GLY A 289 6.39 -6.27 12.56
CA GLY A 289 6.91 -5.94 13.89
C GLY A 289 6.17 -6.54 15.08
N THR A 290 5.46 -7.66 14.91
CA THR A 290 4.80 -8.42 15.96
C THR A 290 5.60 -9.70 16.29
N SER A 291 6.03 -9.83 17.54
CA SER A 291 6.97 -10.87 18.01
C SER A 291 6.42 -12.29 17.83
N GLU A 292 5.16 -12.52 18.20
CA GLU A 292 4.51 -13.82 18.15
C GLU A 292 4.37 -14.34 16.71
N PHE A 293 4.13 -13.46 15.73
CA PHE A 293 4.05 -13.86 14.33
C PHE A 293 5.40 -14.40 13.83
N TYR A 294 6.51 -13.72 14.16
CA TYR A 294 7.85 -14.21 13.83
C TYR A 294 8.15 -15.52 14.54
N ALA A 295 7.74 -15.66 15.80
CA ALA A 295 7.96 -16.89 16.56
C ALA A 295 7.21 -18.11 15.98
N VAL A 296 5.95 -17.91 15.53
CA VAL A 296 5.18 -18.99 14.90
C VAL A 296 5.75 -19.32 13.51
N ARG A 297 6.10 -18.31 12.70
CA ARG A 297 6.75 -18.53 11.40
C ARG A 297 8.08 -19.27 11.54
N ASP A 298 8.93 -18.90 12.51
CA ASP A 298 10.16 -19.61 12.85
C ASP A 298 9.86 -21.08 13.12
N ARG A 299 8.90 -21.38 13.99
CA ARG A 299 8.58 -22.75 14.40
C ARG A 299 8.02 -23.58 13.25
N ILE A 300 7.08 -23.04 12.46
CA ILE A 300 6.54 -23.72 11.27
C ILE A 300 7.66 -23.99 10.27
N THR A 301 8.52 -22.99 10.01
CA THR A 301 9.63 -23.11 9.04
C THR A 301 10.63 -24.18 9.44
N ARG A 302 11.02 -24.24 10.73
CA ARG A 302 11.89 -25.34 11.23
C ARG A 302 11.26 -26.70 11.05
N ALA A 303 9.94 -26.82 11.28
CA ALA A 303 9.22 -28.08 11.07
C ALA A 303 9.14 -28.45 9.58
N LEU A 304 8.94 -27.49 8.69
CA LEU A 304 8.96 -27.68 7.23
C LEU A 304 10.36 -28.13 6.75
N ILE A 305 11.43 -27.50 7.22
CA ILE A 305 12.81 -27.87 6.90
C ILE A 305 13.10 -29.28 7.38
N THR A 306 12.87 -29.56 8.68
CA THR A 306 13.33 -30.81 9.30
C THR A 306 12.46 -32.03 9.00
N ARG A 307 11.16 -31.84 8.72
CA ARG A 307 10.18 -32.94 8.56
C ARG A 307 9.65 -33.08 7.13
N LYS A 308 9.66 -31.98 6.32
CA LYS A 308 9.10 -31.94 4.96
C LYS A 308 10.14 -31.64 3.87
N GLY A 309 11.42 -31.42 4.24
CA GLY A 309 12.52 -31.26 3.31
C GLY A 309 12.52 -29.91 2.56
N PHE A 310 12.02 -28.83 3.17
CA PHE A 310 12.12 -27.50 2.61
C PHE A 310 13.59 -27.07 2.56
N THR A 311 14.02 -26.49 1.42
CA THR A 311 15.41 -26.18 1.11
C THR A 311 15.69 -24.70 0.88
N ALA A 312 14.66 -23.85 0.90
CA ALA A 312 14.81 -22.41 0.77
C ALA A 312 13.81 -21.68 1.65
N VAL A 313 14.25 -20.55 2.20
CA VAL A 313 13.44 -19.54 2.89
C VAL A 313 13.52 -18.26 2.08
N ALA A 314 12.38 -17.66 1.76
CA ALA A 314 12.31 -16.39 1.04
C ALA A 314 11.50 -15.40 1.89
N VAL A 315 11.89 -14.14 1.87
CA VAL A 315 11.29 -13.13 2.77
C VAL A 315 11.02 -11.82 2.03
N GLU A 316 10.03 -11.05 2.49
CA GLU A 316 9.72 -9.70 2.02
C GLU A 316 10.82 -8.72 2.44
N ALA A 317 11.97 -8.85 1.81
CA ALA A 317 13.17 -8.06 2.11
C ALA A 317 14.04 -7.89 0.86
N ASP A 318 14.93 -6.90 0.92
CA ASP A 318 15.88 -6.63 -0.16
C ASP A 318 16.79 -7.82 -0.46
N TRP A 319 16.94 -8.13 -1.75
CA TRP A 319 17.80 -9.22 -2.22
C TRP A 319 19.23 -9.13 -1.71
N PRO A 320 19.98 -7.99 -1.82
CA PRO A 320 21.38 -7.92 -1.41
C PRO A 320 21.58 -8.15 0.09
N ASP A 321 20.62 -7.69 0.92
CA ASP A 321 20.70 -7.88 2.37
C ASP A 321 20.44 -9.33 2.75
N ALA A 322 19.44 -9.97 2.13
CA ALA A 322 19.17 -11.39 2.30
C ALA A 322 20.31 -12.27 1.80
N ALA A 323 21.00 -11.90 0.72
CA ALA A 323 22.18 -12.62 0.20
C ALA A 323 23.32 -12.64 1.23
N ARG A 324 23.48 -11.61 2.07
CA ARG A 324 24.45 -11.61 3.18
C ARG A 324 24.06 -12.59 4.28
N ILE A 325 22.75 -12.70 4.58
CA ILE A 325 22.24 -13.73 5.50
C ILE A 325 22.47 -15.13 4.90
N ASP A 326 22.19 -15.34 3.60
CA ASP A 326 22.43 -16.61 2.92
C ASP A 326 23.91 -17.02 2.98
N ALA A 327 24.83 -16.10 2.72
CA ALA A 327 26.25 -16.36 2.86
C ALA A 327 26.64 -16.78 4.29
N HIS A 328 26.06 -16.13 5.32
CA HIS A 328 26.29 -16.46 6.71
C HIS A 328 25.73 -17.85 7.07
N VAL A 329 24.45 -18.11 6.77
CA VAL A 329 23.81 -19.38 7.17
C VAL A 329 24.36 -20.58 6.40
N ARG A 330 24.95 -20.38 5.23
CA ARG A 330 25.59 -21.43 4.41
C ARG A 330 27.12 -21.44 4.53
N HIS A 331 27.68 -20.75 5.53
CA HIS A 331 29.12 -20.73 5.82
C HIS A 331 30.01 -20.30 4.61
N ARG A 332 29.51 -19.41 3.73
CA ARG A 332 30.26 -18.91 2.56
C ARG A 332 31.08 -17.67 2.93
N PRO A 333 32.34 -17.55 2.54
CA PRO A 333 33.17 -16.35 2.72
C PRO A 333 32.84 -15.27 1.65
N PRO A 334 33.02 -13.94 1.94
CA PRO A 334 33.25 -13.41 3.28
C PRO A 334 31.95 -13.39 4.04
N SER A 335 31.95 -13.98 5.24
CA SER A 335 30.76 -13.92 6.11
C SER A 335 30.78 -12.60 6.89
N PRO A 336 30.00 -11.58 6.52
CA PRO A 336 29.88 -10.37 7.34
C PRO A 336 29.26 -10.74 8.69
N PRO A 337 29.47 -9.92 9.75
CA PRO A 337 28.75 -10.15 10.99
C PRO A 337 27.25 -10.22 10.73
N PRO A 338 26.55 -11.26 11.24
CA PRO A 338 25.10 -11.35 11.11
C PRO A 338 24.46 -10.07 11.62
N PHE A 339 23.41 -9.59 10.95
CA PHE A 339 22.62 -8.39 11.33
C PHE A 339 23.29 -7.02 11.11
N THR A 340 24.38 -6.91 10.36
CA THR A 340 24.72 -5.67 9.64
C THR A 340 23.79 -5.41 8.44
N PRO A 341 23.19 -6.44 7.77
CA PRO A 341 22.12 -6.27 6.81
C PRO A 341 20.88 -5.62 7.42
N PHE A 342 19.95 -5.20 6.57
CA PHE A 342 18.70 -4.53 6.95
C PHE A 342 18.94 -3.22 7.75
N SER A 343 19.85 -2.40 7.27
CA SER A 343 20.17 -1.10 7.87
C SER A 343 19.23 0.02 7.43
N ARG A 344 18.38 -0.22 6.42
CA ARG A 344 17.40 0.75 5.90
C ARG A 344 16.06 0.63 6.62
N PHE A 345 15.25 1.66 6.51
CA PHE A 345 13.87 1.65 6.98
C PHE A 345 13.02 0.61 6.19
N PRO A 346 12.22 -0.22 6.85
CA PRO A 346 12.04 -0.35 8.30
C PRO A 346 13.03 -1.37 8.92
N THR A 347 14.00 -0.88 9.68
CA THR A 347 15.08 -1.75 10.21
C THR A 347 14.56 -2.84 11.15
N TRP A 348 13.53 -2.56 11.95
CA TRP A 348 12.99 -3.47 12.97
C TRP A 348 12.26 -4.68 12.39
N MET A 349 11.80 -4.63 11.16
CA MET A 349 11.05 -5.71 10.49
C MET A 349 11.90 -6.99 10.38
N TRP A 350 13.17 -6.84 10.01
CA TRP A 350 14.09 -7.97 9.86
C TRP A 350 15.26 -7.95 10.85
N ARG A 351 15.59 -6.79 11.43
CA ARG A 351 16.67 -6.62 12.38
C ARG A 351 16.15 -6.64 13.82
N ASN A 352 15.64 -7.78 14.25
CA ASN A 352 15.08 -8.02 15.58
C ASN A 352 15.62 -9.33 16.19
N ARG A 353 15.33 -9.58 17.45
CA ARG A 353 15.78 -10.76 18.18
C ARG A 353 15.15 -12.05 17.66
N GLU A 354 13.89 -11.95 17.23
CA GLU A 354 13.09 -13.07 16.74
C GLU A 354 13.68 -13.62 15.43
N VAL A 355 13.96 -12.78 14.47
CA VAL A 355 14.63 -13.15 13.20
C VAL A 355 16.06 -13.64 13.46
N ARG A 356 16.80 -12.97 14.36
CA ARG A 356 18.14 -13.43 14.72
C ARG A 356 18.14 -14.85 15.25
N ARG A 357 17.21 -15.20 16.16
CA ARG A 357 17.08 -16.55 16.69
C ARG A 357 16.87 -17.59 15.59
N PHE A 358 16.06 -17.26 14.59
CA PHE A 358 15.86 -18.12 13.44
C PHE A 358 17.13 -18.26 12.58
N VAL A 359 17.80 -17.16 12.30
CA VAL A 359 19.05 -17.16 11.48
C VAL A 359 20.18 -17.91 12.20
N ASP A 360 20.34 -17.71 13.51
CA ASP A 360 21.34 -18.45 14.31
C ASP A 360 21.05 -19.97 14.28
N TRP A 361 19.79 -20.37 14.43
CA TRP A 361 19.39 -21.76 14.28
C TRP A 361 19.66 -22.32 12.88
N LEU A 362 19.34 -21.55 11.83
CA LEU A 362 19.54 -21.97 10.44
C LEU A 362 21.04 -22.15 10.13
N HIS A 363 21.88 -21.27 10.67
CA HIS A 363 23.32 -21.39 10.60
C HIS A 363 23.82 -22.70 11.23
N GLU A 364 23.36 -23.01 12.44
CA GLU A 364 23.69 -24.28 13.13
C GLU A 364 23.16 -25.51 12.37
N HIS A 365 21.92 -25.45 11.88
CA HIS A 365 21.32 -26.51 11.09
C HIS A 365 22.16 -26.80 9.83
N ASN A 366 22.54 -25.78 9.08
CA ASN A 366 23.33 -25.93 7.87
C ASN A 366 24.77 -26.43 8.16
N ALA A 367 25.35 -26.14 9.32
CA ALA A 367 26.64 -26.67 9.72
C ALA A 367 26.66 -28.21 9.81
N ALA A 368 25.52 -28.82 10.11
CA ALA A 368 25.35 -30.28 10.15
C ALA A 368 25.11 -30.91 8.77
N VAL A 369 24.89 -30.11 7.70
CA VAL A 369 24.61 -30.59 6.35
C VAL A 369 25.90 -30.62 5.54
N ALA A 370 26.41 -31.80 5.23
CA ALA A 370 27.71 -31.98 4.55
C ALA A 370 27.71 -31.52 3.08
N ASP A 371 26.58 -31.69 2.38
CA ASP A 371 26.47 -31.23 0.98
C ASP A 371 26.02 -29.76 0.94
N PRO A 372 26.82 -28.80 0.46
CA PRO A 372 26.44 -27.40 0.35
C PRO A 372 25.20 -27.15 -0.51
N ARG A 373 24.86 -28.06 -1.42
CA ARG A 373 23.65 -27.94 -2.25
C ARG A 373 22.38 -28.31 -1.47
N ALA A 374 22.51 -29.17 -0.46
CA ALA A 374 21.42 -29.55 0.42
C ALA A 374 21.20 -28.57 1.57
N GLN A 375 22.15 -27.64 1.83
CA GLN A 375 21.97 -26.58 2.82
C GLN A 375 20.78 -25.69 2.46
N VAL A 376 20.02 -25.28 3.46
CA VAL A 376 18.88 -24.38 3.29
C VAL A 376 19.37 -22.96 2.97
N SER A 377 18.86 -22.38 1.90
CA SER A 377 19.21 -21.04 1.45
C SER A 377 18.22 -19.98 1.98
N PHE A 378 18.66 -18.71 2.01
CA PHE A 378 17.88 -17.57 2.48
C PHE A 378 17.88 -16.45 1.42
N HIS A 379 16.69 -15.99 1.00
CA HIS A 379 16.55 -15.06 -0.13
C HIS A 379 15.60 -13.90 0.23
N GLY A 380 15.88 -12.70 -0.31
CA GLY A 380 14.94 -11.59 -0.34
C GLY A 380 14.14 -11.57 -1.64
N LEU A 381 12.90 -11.16 -1.59
CA LEU A 381 12.03 -11.11 -2.76
C LEU A 381 11.81 -9.69 -3.28
N ASP A 382 12.06 -8.66 -2.46
CA ASP A 382 11.65 -7.28 -2.72
C ASP A 382 12.61 -6.53 -3.67
N LEU A 383 12.12 -5.42 -4.22
CA LEU A 383 12.79 -4.64 -5.28
C LEU A 383 13.40 -3.31 -4.81
N TYR A 384 13.38 -2.98 -3.53
CA TYR A 384 13.70 -1.63 -3.07
C TYR A 384 15.19 -1.26 -3.03
N SER A 385 16.10 -2.16 -3.27
CA SER A 385 17.55 -1.97 -3.13
C SER A 385 18.25 -1.47 -4.42
N LEU A 386 17.66 -0.49 -5.12
CA LEU A 386 18.17 0.02 -6.42
C LEU A 386 19.70 0.23 -6.45
N TYR A 387 20.23 1.01 -5.49
CA TYR A 387 21.66 1.39 -5.50
C TYR A 387 22.57 0.28 -4.96
N THR A 388 22.14 -0.41 -3.91
CA THR A 388 22.89 -1.56 -3.38
C THR A 388 22.98 -2.68 -4.42
N SER A 389 21.90 -2.92 -5.16
CA SER A 389 21.89 -3.89 -6.26
C SER A 389 22.73 -3.44 -7.44
N ARG A 390 22.71 -2.16 -7.83
CA ARG A 390 23.61 -1.59 -8.84
C ARG A 390 25.07 -1.85 -8.47
N ASP A 391 25.44 -1.55 -7.24
CA ASP A 391 26.81 -1.69 -6.76
C ASP A 391 27.26 -3.16 -6.71
N ALA A 392 26.34 -4.07 -6.35
CA ALA A 392 26.60 -5.52 -6.40
C ALA A 392 26.86 -6.02 -7.83
N VAL A 393 26.08 -5.56 -8.83
CA VAL A 393 26.31 -5.87 -10.25
C VAL A 393 27.68 -5.37 -10.70
N LEU A 394 28.01 -4.12 -10.38
CA LEU A 394 29.30 -3.52 -10.78
C LEU A 394 30.49 -4.24 -10.13
N ALA A 395 30.39 -4.58 -8.84
CA ALA A 395 31.43 -5.33 -8.14
C ALA A 395 31.66 -6.74 -8.72
N TYR A 396 30.58 -7.43 -9.12
CA TYR A 396 30.67 -8.69 -9.81
C TYR A 396 31.38 -8.54 -11.16
N LEU A 397 30.95 -7.61 -12.02
CA LEU A 397 31.54 -7.39 -13.34
C LEU A 397 32.98 -6.89 -13.27
N ASP A 398 33.37 -6.05 -12.30
CA ASP A 398 34.77 -5.62 -12.09
C ASP A 398 35.71 -6.80 -11.89
N ARG A 399 35.23 -7.90 -11.31
CA ARG A 399 36.00 -9.10 -11.05
C ARG A 399 36.05 -10.05 -12.25
N VAL A 400 34.89 -10.24 -12.93
CA VAL A 400 34.80 -11.28 -13.98
C VAL A 400 34.96 -10.74 -15.40
N ASP A 401 34.56 -9.46 -15.64
CA ASP A 401 34.63 -8.83 -16.98
C ASP A 401 34.75 -7.29 -16.85
N PRO A 402 35.97 -6.76 -16.57
CA PRO A 402 36.17 -5.32 -16.40
C PRO A 402 35.73 -4.44 -17.59
N PRO A 403 35.83 -4.87 -18.85
CA PRO A 403 35.23 -4.17 -19.98
C PRO A 403 33.72 -4.03 -19.86
N ALA A 404 33.00 -5.12 -19.54
CA ALA A 404 31.54 -5.07 -19.31
C ALA A 404 31.16 -4.19 -18.10
N ALA A 405 31.97 -4.21 -17.02
CA ALA A 405 31.81 -3.32 -15.87
C ALA A 405 31.85 -1.84 -16.28
N THR A 406 32.74 -1.45 -17.16
CA THR A 406 32.84 -0.07 -17.69
C THR A 406 31.58 0.31 -18.47
N VAL A 407 31.06 -0.58 -19.30
CA VAL A 407 29.82 -0.36 -20.04
C VAL A 407 28.63 -0.22 -19.09
N ALA A 408 28.49 -1.14 -18.12
CA ALA A 408 27.43 -1.11 -17.12
C ALA A 408 27.46 0.18 -16.28
N ARG A 409 28.65 0.61 -15.86
CA ARG A 409 28.86 1.86 -15.09
C ARG A 409 28.39 3.09 -15.88
N ASN A 410 28.69 3.15 -17.16
CA ASN A 410 28.21 4.21 -18.04
C ASN A 410 26.68 4.19 -18.19
N ARG A 411 26.08 3.01 -18.34
CA ARG A 411 24.63 2.84 -18.43
C ARG A 411 23.89 3.20 -17.14
N TYR A 412 24.46 2.88 -15.98
CA TYR A 412 23.89 3.22 -14.66
C TYR A 412 24.21 4.64 -14.21
N SER A 413 25.08 5.38 -14.89
CA SER A 413 25.47 6.74 -14.49
C SER A 413 24.29 7.72 -14.44
N CYS A 414 23.24 7.49 -15.21
CA CYS A 414 22.02 8.28 -15.20
C CYS A 414 21.24 8.18 -13.86
N LEU A 415 21.43 7.12 -13.07
CA LEU A 415 20.84 6.95 -11.74
C LEU A 415 21.61 7.72 -10.65
N THR A 416 22.90 8.01 -10.85
CA THR A 416 23.77 8.59 -9.83
C THR A 416 23.29 9.92 -9.23
N PRO A 417 22.72 10.87 -10.01
CA PRO A 417 22.21 12.14 -9.46
C PRO A 417 21.08 11.98 -8.45
N TRP A 418 20.43 10.81 -8.43
CA TRP A 418 19.21 10.53 -7.66
C TRP A 418 19.45 9.62 -6.46
N GLU A 419 20.71 9.28 -6.16
CA GLU A 419 21.08 8.31 -5.14
C GLU A 419 20.60 8.69 -3.72
N GLN A 420 20.48 9.99 -3.44
CA GLN A 420 19.99 10.48 -2.16
C GLN A 420 18.45 10.57 -2.08
N ASP A 421 17.77 10.58 -3.23
CA ASP A 421 16.31 10.66 -3.31
C ASP A 421 15.81 10.03 -4.62
N PRO A 422 15.70 8.70 -4.68
CA PRO A 422 15.24 7.99 -5.86
C PRO A 422 13.81 8.32 -6.29
N ALA A 423 12.97 8.79 -5.37
CA ALA A 423 11.62 9.22 -5.68
C ALA A 423 11.61 10.41 -6.65
N ARG A 424 12.55 11.36 -6.50
CA ARG A 424 12.70 12.48 -7.45
C ARG A 424 13.07 12.04 -8.85
N TYR A 425 13.77 10.92 -9.02
CA TYR A 425 14.04 10.35 -10.33
C TYR A 425 12.73 10.08 -11.08
N GLY A 426 11.83 9.33 -10.46
CA GLY A 426 10.53 9.00 -11.08
C GLY A 426 9.73 10.25 -11.45
N GLN A 427 9.69 11.24 -10.56
CA GLN A 427 9.03 12.51 -10.82
C GLN A 427 9.64 13.26 -12.02
N ALA A 428 10.98 13.34 -12.08
CA ALA A 428 11.67 14.03 -13.17
C ALA A 428 11.42 13.35 -14.53
N VAL A 429 11.32 12.02 -14.56
CA VAL A 429 11.01 11.27 -15.77
C VAL A 429 9.55 11.47 -16.19
N VAL A 430 8.60 11.35 -15.25
CA VAL A 430 7.17 11.51 -15.55
C VAL A 430 6.83 12.92 -16.02
N THR A 431 7.49 13.95 -15.49
CA THR A 431 7.32 15.34 -15.91
C THR A 431 8.06 15.70 -17.20
N GLY A 432 8.83 14.77 -17.78
CA GLY A 432 9.66 15.02 -18.96
C GLY A 432 10.90 15.90 -18.70
N ALA A 433 11.19 16.23 -17.44
CA ALA A 433 12.39 16.99 -17.05
C ALA A 433 13.68 16.18 -17.18
N PHE A 434 13.58 14.86 -17.21
CA PHE A 434 14.71 13.97 -17.39
C PHE A 434 14.34 12.77 -18.28
N ARG A 435 15.29 12.32 -19.14
CA ARG A 435 15.12 11.10 -19.93
C ARG A 435 15.41 9.90 -19.02
N GLY A 436 14.47 8.98 -18.88
CA GLY A 436 14.62 7.77 -18.04
C GLY A 436 15.85 6.93 -18.34
N CYS A 437 16.24 6.11 -17.36
CA CYS A 437 17.39 5.22 -17.43
C CYS A 437 17.05 3.82 -17.99
N GLU A 438 15.80 3.57 -18.35
CA GLU A 438 15.25 2.25 -18.70
C GLU A 438 16.11 1.50 -19.73
N ASP A 439 16.45 2.16 -20.86
CA ASP A 439 17.24 1.53 -21.92
C ASP A 439 18.60 0.99 -21.39
N GLY A 440 19.25 1.76 -20.52
CA GLY A 440 20.54 1.42 -19.93
C GLY A 440 20.47 0.25 -18.95
N VAL A 441 19.47 0.28 -18.04
CA VAL A 441 19.33 -0.77 -17.02
C VAL A 441 18.87 -2.09 -17.63
N VAL A 442 17.91 -2.05 -18.57
CA VAL A 442 17.44 -3.24 -19.29
C VAL A 442 18.54 -3.83 -20.18
N ALA A 443 19.35 -2.99 -20.87
CA ALA A 443 20.47 -3.46 -21.67
C ALA A 443 21.55 -4.16 -20.81
N THR A 444 21.83 -3.67 -19.59
CA THR A 444 22.78 -4.31 -18.69
C THR A 444 22.31 -5.69 -18.23
N LEU A 445 21.04 -5.80 -17.84
CA LEU A 445 20.43 -7.10 -17.49
C LEU A 445 20.47 -8.06 -18.67
N THR A 446 20.11 -7.58 -19.87
CA THR A 446 20.08 -8.38 -21.10
C THR A 446 21.47 -8.92 -21.46
N ASP A 447 22.49 -8.08 -21.33
CA ASP A 447 23.88 -8.50 -21.65
C ASP A 447 24.40 -9.50 -20.63
N LEU A 448 24.09 -9.35 -19.34
CA LEU A 448 24.39 -10.35 -18.31
C LEU A 448 23.76 -11.71 -18.66
N LEU A 449 22.46 -11.71 -18.99
CA LEU A 449 21.75 -12.95 -19.33
C LEU A 449 22.29 -13.61 -20.61
N LYS A 450 22.69 -12.82 -21.62
CA LYS A 450 23.33 -13.34 -22.83
C LYS A 450 24.72 -13.97 -22.56
N ALA A 451 25.47 -13.36 -21.63
CA ALA A 451 26.80 -13.86 -21.24
C ALA A 451 26.73 -15.07 -20.27
N ARG A 452 25.51 -15.54 -19.92
CA ARG A 452 25.28 -16.61 -18.93
C ARG A 452 26.21 -17.82 -19.10
N LEU A 453 26.37 -18.32 -20.31
CA LEU A 453 27.23 -19.51 -20.57
C LEU A 453 28.69 -19.23 -20.26
N ALA A 454 29.22 -18.07 -20.64
CA ALA A 454 30.59 -17.69 -20.37
C ALA A 454 30.87 -17.42 -18.88
N TYR A 455 29.93 -16.78 -18.17
CA TYR A 455 30.12 -16.45 -16.76
C TYR A 455 29.82 -17.63 -15.84
N ALA A 456 28.91 -18.55 -16.21
CA ALA A 456 28.55 -19.71 -15.42
C ALA A 456 29.63 -20.85 -15.44
N GLU A 457 30.67 -20.77 -16.25
CA GLU A 457 31.85 -21.63 -16.14
C GLU A 457 32.64 -21.36 -14.84
N GLY A 458 32.44 -20.19 -14.21
CA GLY A 458 32.94 -19.85 -12.88
C GLY A 458 31.97 -20.28 -11.74
N ASP A 459 31.60 -19.36 -10.87
CA ASP A 459 30.65 -19.61 -9.78
C ASP A 459 29.21 -19.31 -10.23
N GLN A 460 28.39 -20.36 -10.40
CA GLN A 460 26.98 -20.23 -10.79
C GLN A 460 26.14 -19.44 -9.77
N VAL A 461 26.49 -19.51 -8.49
CA VAL A 461 25.76 -18.80 -7.44
C VAL A 461 25.99 -17.31 -7.56
N GLU A 462 27.26 -16.88 -7.73
CA GLU A 462 27.60 -15.47 -7.90
C GLU A 462 26.99 -14.88 -9.18
N PHE A 463 26.95 -15.67 -10.25
CA PHE A 463 26.27 -15.23 -11.49
C PHE A 463 24.76 -14.99 -11.28
N VAL A 464 24.08 -15.93 -10.60
CA VAL A 464 22.62 -15.79 -10.30
C VAL A 464 22.38 -14.58 -9.42
N GLU A 465 23.23 -14.36 -8.42
CA GLU A 465 23.15 -13.16 -7.56
C GLU A 465 23.32 -11.86 -8.37
N ALA A 466 24.29 -11.81 -9.29
CA ALA A 466 24.51 -10.64 -10.14
C ALA A 466 23.34 -10.40 -11.11
N ALA A 467 22.81 -11.45 -11.71
CA ALA A 467 21.66 -11.37 -12.63
C ALA A 467 20.40 -10.91 -11.89
N GLN A 468 20.16 -11.41 -10.68
CA GLN A 468 19.03 -10.99 -9.87
C GLN A 468 19.18 -9.54 -9.41
N ASN A 469 20.36 -9.12 -8.97
CA ASN A 469 20.61 -7.72 -8.66
C ASN A 469 20.35 -6.80 -9.87
N ALA A 470 20.72 -7.23 -11.10
CA ALA A 470 20.42 -6.46 -12.31
C ALA A 470 18.91 -6.41 -12.61
N ALA A 471 18.17 -7.49 -12.32
CA ALA A 471 16.72 -7.52 -12.41
C ALA A 471 16.06 -6.58 -11.38
N VAL A 472 16.57 -6.56 -10.13
CA VAL A 472 16.16 -5.59 -9.12
C VAL A 472 16.37 -4.16 -9.60
N VAL A 473 17.55 -3.82 -10.18
CA VAL A 473 17.81 -2.46 -10.70
C VAL A 473 16.80 -2.09 -11.78
N ALA A 474 16.50 -3.01 -12.73
CA ALA A 474 15.54 -2.74 -13.80
C ALA A 474 14.11 -2.55 -13.28
N ASN A 475 13.67 -3.40 -12.36
CA ASN A 475 12.31 -3.31 -11.81
C ASN A 475 12.16 -2.16 -10.81
N ALA A 476 13.18 -1.84 -10.01
CA ALA A 476 13.19 -0.66 -9.14
C ALA A 476 13.16 0.65 -9.95
N GLU A 477 13.93 0.73 -11.03
CA GLU A 477 13.86 1.90 -11.93
C GLU A 477 12.44 2.09 -12.48
N ARG A 478 11.83 1.00 -12.97
CA ARG A 478 10.44 1.02 -13.44
C ARG A 478 9.45 1.36 -12.33
N TYR A 479 9.64 0.83 -11.13
CA TYR A 479 8.81 1.11 -9.96
C TYR A 479 8.78 2.61 -9.65
N TYR A 480 9.94 3.29 -9.61
CA TYR A 480 10.00 4.73 -9.37
C TYR A 480 9.29 5.55 -10.44
N ARG A 481 9.29 5.10 -11.69
CA ARG A 481 8.52 5.78 -12.75
C ARG A 481 7.02 5.60 -12.62
N VAL A 482 6.55 4.40 -12.27
CA VAL A 482 5.12 4.10 -12.20
C VAL A 482 4.48 4.50 -10.88
N MET A 483 5.24 4.69 -9.81
CA MET A 483 4.68 5.05 -8.49
C MET A 483 3.89 6.37 -8.52
N TYR A 484 4.21 7.27 -9.45
CA TYR A 484 3.47 8.52 -9.66
C TYR A 484 2.27 8.38 -10.60
N GLN A 485 2.08 7.20 -11.21
CA GLN A 485 0.95 6.93 -12.12
C GLN A 485 -0.24 6.27 -11.40
N GLY A 486 -0.06 5.84 -10.14
CA GLY A 486 -1.10 5.28 -9.29
C GLY A 486 -0.62 4.09 -8.46
N SER A 487 -1.22 3.92 -7.28
CA SER A 487 -0.85 2.87 -6.30
C SER A 487 -0.97 1.46 -6.88
N ARG A 488 -2.02 1.19 -7.68
CA ARG A 488 -2.22 -0.13 -8.31
C ARG A 488 -1.06 -0.56 -9.21
N ALA A 489 -0.54 0.35 -10.05
CA ALA A 489 0.53 0.01 -10.99
C ALA A 489 1.85 -0.33 -10.25
N SER A 490 2.19 0.42 -9.20
CA SER A 490 3.37 0.18 -8.39
C SER A 490 3.21 -1.06 -7.51
N TRP A 491 2.02 -1.29 -6.93
CA TRP A 491 1.69 -2.51 -6.19
C TRP A 491 1.86 -3.75 -7.05
N ASN A 492 1.17 -3.80 -8.19
CA ASN A 492 1.23 -4.94 -9.11
C ASN A 492 2.66 -5.21 -9.61
N LEU A 493 3.45 -4.17 -9.88
CA LEU A 493 4.83 -4.33 -10.29
C LEU A 493 5.69 -4.93 -9.18
N ARG A 494 5.50 -4.52 -7.92
CA ARG A 494 6.24 -5.04 -6.76
C ARG A 494 5.92 -6.52 -6.54
N ASP A 495 4.65 -6.87 -6.46
CA ASP A 495 4.22 -8.25 -6.24
C ASP A 495 4.56 -9.17 -7.41
N GLN A 496 4.47 -8.69 -8.65
CA GLN A 496 4.95 -9.42 -9.83
C GLN A 496 6.46 -9.70 -9.73
N HIS A 497 7.26 -8.71 -9.31
CA HIS A 497 8.69 -8.89 -9.10
C HIS A 497 8.99 -9.93 -8.01
N MET A 498 8.31 -9.85 -6.87
CA MET A 498 8.48 -10.82 -5.77
C MET A 498 8.12 -12.24 -6.23
N PHE A 499 7.04 -12.39 -6.97
CA PHE A 499 6.63 -13.67 -7.54
C PHE A 499 7.65 -14.22 -8.57
N GLU A 500 8.15 -13.38 -9.48
CA GLU A 500 9.19 -13.78 -10.45
C GLU A 500 10.48 -14.17 -9.74
N THR A 501 10.84 -13.48 -8.66
CA THR A 501 11.99 -13.82 -7.82
C THR A 501 11.80 -15.17 -7.11
N LEU A 502 10.59 -15.45 -6.58
CA LEU A 502 10.24 -16.76 -6.02
C LEU A 502 10.41 -17.89 -7.06
N ARG A 503 9.93 -17.67 -8.29
CA ARG A 503 10.13 -18.63 -9.42
C ARG A 503 11.60 -18.86 -9.73
N LEU A 504 12.39 -17.80 -9.73
CA LEU A 504 13.86 -17.88 -9.95
C LEU A 504 14.54 -18.69 -8.84
N VAL A 505 14.21 -18.44 -7.56
CA VAL A 505 14.74 -19.21 -6.42
C VAL A 505 14.42 -20.69 -6.57
N ARG A 506 13.17 -21.04 -6.88
CA ARG A 506 12.77 -22.45 -7.13
C ARG A 506 13.55 -23.07 -8.28
N ALA A 507 13.65 -22.38 -9.41
CA ALA A 507 14.34 -22.89 -10.59
C ALA A 507 15.86 -23.11 -10.32
N HIS A 508 16.49 -22.19 -9.57
CA HIS A 508 17.89 -22.31 -9.20
C HIS A 508 18.17 -23.45 -8.25
N ARG A 509 17.26 -23.70 -7.30
CA ARG A 509 17.37 -24.81 -6.33
C ARG A 509 17.02 -26.17 -6.95
N GLY A 510 16.43 -26.19 -8.13
CA GLY A 510 16.11 -27.38 -8.90
C GLY A 510 14.66 -27.87 -8.74
N PRO A 511 14.27 -28.92 -9.51
CA PRO A 511 12.85 -29.33 -9.63
C PRO A 511 12.24 -29.90 -8.34
N ALA A 512 13.05 -30.34 -7.39
CA ALA A 512 12.60 -30.83 -6.08
C ALA A 512 12.63 -29.74 -5.00
N ALA A 513 12.87 -28.48 -5.37
CA ALA A 513 12.96 -27.39 -4.41
C ALA A 513 11.62 -27.12 -3.72
N LYS A 514 11.66 -27.07 -2.39
CA LYS A 514 10.55 -26.64 -1.54
C LYS A 514 10.92 -25.31 -0.88
N VAL A 515 10.01 -24.31 -0.99
CA VAL A 515 10.28 -22.94 -0.54
C VAL A 515 9.21 -22.51 0.46
N VAL A 516 9.64 -21.97 1.61
CA VAL A 516 8.76 -21.25 2.53
C VAL A 516 8.98 -19.75 2.37
N VAL A 517 7.89 -18.98 2.31
CA VAL A 517 7.89 -17.53 2.12
C VAL A 517 7.35 -16.86 3.37
N TRP A 518 7.98 -15.77 3.81
CA TRP A 518 7.51 -14.90 4.90
C TRP A 518 7.23 -13.50 4.35
N GLU A 519 5.99 -13.13 4.26
CA GLU A 519 5.55 -11.78 3.87
C GLU A 519 4.30 -11.38 4.68
N HIS A 520 3.83 -10.16 4.46
CA HIS A 520 2.58 -9.69 5.06
C HIS A 520 1.37 -10.45 4.50
N ASN A 521 0.26 -10.54 5.26
CA ASN A 521 -1.00 -11.14 4.81
C ASN A 521 -1.48 -10.57 3.47
N SER A 522 -1.32 -9.25 3.27
CA SER A 522 -1.73 -8.57 2.04
C SER A 522 -0.95 -9.01 0.78
N HIS A 523 0.24 -9.59 0.95
CA HIS A 523 1.05 -10.13 -0.14
C HIS A 523 0.81 -11.63 -0.36
N ILE A 524 0.64 -12.41 0.74
CA ILE A 524 0.57 -13.87 0.64
C ILE A 524 -0.85 -14.42 0.54
N GLY A 525 -1.88 -13.71 0.96
CA GLY A 525 -3.26 -14.11 0.76
C GLY A 525 -3.67 -14.00 -0.70
N ASP A 526 -4.67 -14.77 -1.14
CA ASP A 526 -5.20 -14.65 -2.50
C ASP A 526 -5.96 -13.32 -2.66
N ALA A 527 -5.37 -12.35 -3.37
CA ALA A 527 -5.95 -11.03 -3.56
C ALA A 527 -7.31 -11.07 -4.28
N SER A 528 -7.59 -12.11 -5.08
CA SER A 528 -8.90 -12.25 -5.76
C SER A 528 -10.06 -12.40 -4.76
N ALA A 529 -9.77 -12.83 -3.53
CA ALA A 529 -10.71 -12.95 -2.43
C ALA A 529 -10.88 -11.65 -1.60
N THR A 530 -10.30 -10.54 -2.04
CA THR A 530 -10.24 -9.27 -1.29
C THR A 530 -10.75 -8.09 -2.13
N GLU A 531 -11.00 -6.96 -1.47
CA GLU A 531 -11.30 -5.72 -2.19
C GLU A 531 -10.13 -5.22 -3.05
N MET A 532 -8.89 -5.63 -2.76
CA MET A 532 -7.71 -5.33 -3.59
C MET A 532 -7.87 -5.94 -4.98
N GLY A 533 -8.22 -7.23 -5.07
CA GLY A 533 -8.50 -7.90 -6.34
C GLY A 533 -9.66 -7.25 -7.10
N ALA A 534 -10.71 -6.81 -6.39
CA ALA A 534 -11.81 -6.08 -7.00
C ALA A 534 -11.38 -4.72 -7.62
N ARG A 535 -10.28 -4.13 -7.13
CA ARG A 535 -9.66 -2.91 -7.70
C ARG A 535 -8.67 -3.20 -8.83
N GLY A 536 -8.44 -4.48 -9.16
CA GLY A 536 -7.46 -4.92 -10.17
C GLY A 536 -6.02 -4.94 -9.64
N GLU A 537 -5.84 -4.96 -8.33
CA GLU A 537 -4.59 -5.28 -7.67
C GLU A 537 -4.45 -6.80 -7.60
N HIS A 538 -3.25 -7.31 -7.85
CA HIS A 538 -2.89 -8.70 -7.58
C HIS A 538 -1.70 -8.74 -6.62
N ASN A 539 -1.49 -9.87 -6.01
CA ASN A 539 -0.36 -10.06 -5.10
C ASN A 539 0.33 -11.42 -5.34
N LEU A 540 1.45 -11.63 -4.64
CA LEU A 540 2.23 -12.86 -4.74
C LEU A 540 1.36 -14.11 -4.45
N GLY A 541 0.48 -14.08 -3.45
CA GLY A 541 -0.40 -15.20 -3.10
C GLY A 541 -1.34 -15.61 -4.23
N GLN A 542 -2.02 -14.64 -4.87
CA GLN A 542 -2.87 -14.87 -6.03
C GLN A 542 -2.07 -15.43 -7.22
N LEU A 543 -0.90 -14.86 -7.51
CA LEU A 543 -0.03 -15.33 -8.60
C LEU A 543 0.48 -16.74 -8.33
N ALA A 544 0.88 -17.04 -7.09
CA ALA A 544 1.32 -18.37 -6.69
C ALA A 544 0.19 -19.41 -6.78
N ARG A 545 -1.02 -19.04 -6.35
CA ARG A 545 -2.18 -19.91 -6.49
C ARG A 545 -2.51 -20.18 -7.97
N GLY A 546 -2.41 -19.16 -8.82
CA GLY A 546 -2.66 -19.28 -10.26
C GLY A 546 -1.64 -20.17 -10.97
N GLU A 547 -0.37 -20.12 -10.62
CA GLU A 547 0.70 -20.90 -11.26
C GLU A 547 0.89 -22.30 -10.65
N PHE A 548 0.84 -22.40 -9.31
CA PHE A 548 1.16 -23.64 -8.61
C PHE A 548 -0.07 -24.47 -8.22
N GLY A 549 -1.27 -23.88 -8.29
CA GLY A 549 -2.52 -24.59 -7.95
C GLY A 549 -2.52 -25.15 -6.54
N ASP A 550 -2.68 -26.47 -6.43
CA ASP A 550 -2.69 -27.20 -5.14
C ASP A 550 -1.29 -27.46 -4.56
N ASP A 551 -0.20 -27.10 -5.28
CA ASP A 551 1.19 -27.20 -4.81
C ASP A 551 1.63 -26.01 -3.94
N VAL A 552 0.71 -25.08 -3.65
CA VAL A 552 0.92 -23.95 -2.74
C VAL A 552 -0.06 -23.97 -1.57
N PHE A 553 0.43 -23.64 -0.37
CA PHE A 553 -0.37 -23.58 0.86
C PHE A 553 -0.18 -22.21 1.54
N LEU A 554 -1.29 -21.51 1.79
CA LEU A 554 -1.32 -20.14 2.31
C LEU A 554 -1.79 -20.13 3.77
N VAL A 555 -0.99 -19.55 4.66
CA VAL A 555 -1.28 -19.43 6.10
C VAL A 555 -1.40 -17.96 6.48
N GLY A 556 -2.61 -17.51 6.78
CA GLY A 556 -2.88 -16.17 7.30
C GLY A 556 -2.72 -16.08 8.82
N PHE A 557 -2.55 -14.86 9.34
CA PHE A 557 -2.35 -14.59 10.75
C PHE A 557 -3.26 -13.46 11.22
N GLY A 558 -3.69 -13.51 12.49
CA GLY A 558 -4.51 -12.46 13.09
C GLY A 558 -4.30 -12.27 14.58
N THR A 559 -4.66 -11.07 15.07
CA THR A 559 -4.63 -10.71 16.49
C THR A 559 -5.71 -9.68 16.81
N ASP A 560 -6.27 -9.72 18.05
CA ASP A 560 -7.24 -8.71 18.49
C ASP A 560 -6.56 -7.44 18.98
N HIS A 561 -5.60 -7.56 19.89
CA HIS A 561 -4.96 -6.41 20.54
C HIS A 561 -3.53 -6.73 20.98
N GLY A 562 -2.88 -5.76 21.62
CA GLY A 562 -1.53 -5.89 22.16
C GLY A 562 -0.64 -4.72 21.78
N THR A 563 0.59 -5.00 21.35
CA THR A 563 1.53 -3.96 20.90
C THR A 563 2.26 -4.37 19.63
N VAL A 564 2.64 -3.39 18.82
CA VAL A 564 3.38 -3.58 17.57
C VAL A 564 4.55 -2.58 17.49
N ALA A 565 5.65 -2.98 16.88
CA ALA A 565 6.74 -2.07 16.51
C ALA A 565 6.41 -1.43 15.16
N ALA A 566 6.12 -0.14 15.14
CA ALA A 566 5.76 0.59 13.93
C ALA A 566 6.20 2.05 13.99
N ALA A 567 6.33 2.70 12.83
CA ALA A 567 6.53 4.14 12.74
C ALA A 567 5.18 4.88 12.67
N SER A 568 5.19 6.19 12.86
CA SER A 568 4.03 7.06 12.57
C SER A 568 4.04 7.54 11.12
N ASP A 569 5.25 7.69 10.54
CA ASP A 569 5.47 8.18 9.19
C ASP A 569 6.57 7.37 8.50
N TRP A 570 6.60 7.44 7.18
CA TRP A 570 7.64 6.79 6.38
C TRP A 570 9.03 7.39 6.69
N GLY A 571 10.01 6.53 6.93
CA GLY A 571 11.34 6.96 7.37
C GLY A 571 11.41 7.43 8.83
N GLY A 572 10.29 7.42 9.53
CA GLY A 572 10.19 7.84 10.93
C GLY A 572 10.82 6.86 11.92
N ALA A 573 10.99 7.32 13.16
CA ALA A 573 11.46 6.46 14.24
C ALA A 573 10.44 5.36 14.57
N MET A 574 10.96 4.16 14.89
CA MET A 574 10.15 3.08 15.40
C MET A 574 9.66 3.38 16.83
N HIS A 575 8.39 3.14 17.06
CA HIS A 575 7.75 3.22 18.37
C HIS A 575 7.05 1.89 18.69
N ARG A 576 7.01 1.55 19.98
CA ARG A 576 6.11 0.49 20.46
C ARG A 576 4.72 1.10 20.58
N LYS A 577 3.81 0.72 19.68
CA LYS A 577 2.44 1.24 19.62
C LYS A 577 1.45 0.21 20.14
N THR A 578 0.40 0.70 20.80
CA THR A 578 -0.71 -0.15 21.25
C THR A 578 -1.65 -0.43 20.07
N VAL A 579 -1.88 -1.70 19.78
CA VAL A 579 -2.90 -2.15 18.81
C VAL A 579 -4.26 -2.06 19.47
N ARG A 580 -5.20 -1.38 18.81
CA ARG A 580 -6.57 -1.24 19.31
C ARG A 580 -7.30 -2.58 19.28
N PRO A 581 -8.28 -2.82 20.18
CA PRO A 581 -9.20 -3.95 20.03
C PRO A 581 -9.83 -3.97 18.64
N ALA A 582 -9.96 -5.16 18.08
CA ALA A 582 -10.42 -5.36 16.71
C ALA A 582 -11.80 -4.76 16.45
N HIS A 583 -12.01 -4.26 15.22
CA HIS A 583 -13.28 -3.69 14.81
C HIS A 583 -14.43 -4.72 14.94
N PRO A 584 -15.63 -4.34 15.42
CA PRO A 584 -16.74 -5.28 15.60
C PRO A 584 -17.15 -6.09 14.37
N ASP A 585 -16.91 -5.59 13.18
CA ASP A 585 -17.27 -6.25 11.90
C ASP A 585 -16.07 -6.96 11.25
N SER A 586 -14.98 -7.21 11.99
CA SER A 586 -13.78 -7.87 11.47
C SER A 586 -13.72 -9.35 11.81
N TYR A 587 -12.86 -10.09 11.08
CA TYR A 587 -12.53 -11.48 11.36
C TYR A 587 -11.80 -11.64 12.69
N GLU A 588 -10.93 -10.69 13.04
CA GLU A 588 -10.22 -10.67 14.32
C GLU A 588 -11.22 -10.60 15.48
N ARG A 589 -12.30 -9.84 15.33
CA ARG A 589 -13.35 -9.79 16.35
C ARG A 589 -14.14 -11.10 16.44
N VAL A 590 -14.39 -11.78 15.34
CA VAL A 590 -14.99 -13.13 15.34
C VAL A 590 -14.09 -14.12 16.08
N CYS A 591 -12.79 -14.11 15.82
CA CYS A 591 -11.83 -14.97 16.50
C CYS A 591 -11.70 -14.65 17.98
N HIS A 592 -11.66 -13.37 18.38
CA HIS A 592 -11.66 -12.93 19.78
C HIS A 592 -12.90 -13.41 20.55
N ASP A 593 -14.08 -13.29 19.93
CA ASP A 593 -15.36 -13.69 20.53
C ASP A 593 -15.47 -15.22 20.77
N THR A 594 -14.55 -16.03 20.23
CA THR A 594 -14.44 -17.47 20.58
C THR A 594 -14.00 -17.69 22.02
N GLY A 595 -13.31 -16.74 22.64
CA GLY A 595 -12.70 -16.86 23.97
C GLY A 595 -11.49 -17.80 24.01
N VAL A 596 -10.96 -18.25 22.85
CA VAL A 596 -9.76 -19.10 22.77
C VAL A 596 -8.55 -18.22 22.47
N PRO A 597 -7.53 -18.14 23.36
CA PRO A 597 -6.43 -17.17 23.22
C PRO A 597 -5.51 -17.43 22.04
N ALA A 598 -5.32 -18.68 21.64
CA ALA A 598 -4.46 -19.03 20.51
C ALA A 598 -4.90 -20.36 19.88
N PHE A 599 -4.99 -20.40 18.54
CA PHE A 599 -5.38 -21.60 17.81
C PHE A 599 -4.92 -21.60 16.36
N LEU A 600 -4.92 -22.79 15.76
CA LEU A 600 -4.89 -23.01 14.31
C LEU A 600 -6.32 -23.27 13.82
N LEU A 601 -6.68 -22.72 12.69
CA LEU A 601 -7.99 -22.87 12.07
C LEU A 601 -7.87 -23.31 10.61
N HIS A 602 -8.35 -24.53 10.32
CA HIS A 602 -8.39 -25.05 8.96
C HIS A 602 -9.56 -24.43 8.18
N LEU A 603 -9.26 -23.51 7.25
CA LEU A 603 -10.27 -22.74 6.51
C LEU A 603 -10.92 -23.52 5.36
N ARG A 604 -10.26 -24.59 4.90
CA ARG A 604 -10.72 -25.45 3.79
C ARG A 604 -11.11 -26.84 4.24
N ASP A 605 -11.50 -27.00 5.51
CA ASP A 605 -11.92 -28.28 6.05
C ASP A 605 -13.13 -28.82 5.29
N PRO A 606 -13.00 -29.99 4.61
CA PRO A 606 -14.10 -30.59 3.86
C PRO A 606 -15.25 -31.06 4.75
N ASP A 607 -14.97 -31.35 6.03
CA ASP A 607 -15.94 -31.80 7.02
C ASP A 607 -16.71 -30.63 7.67
N ARG A 608 -16.30 -29.37 7.41
CA ARG A 608 -16.92 -28.15 7.94
C ARG A 608 -17.34 -27.16 6.85
N PRO A 609 -18.24 -27.56 5.93
CA PRO A 609 -18.75 -26.68 4.89
C PRO A 609 -19.53 -25.48 5.44
N ASP A 610 -20.13 -25.62 6.63
CA ASP A 610 -20.81 -24.56 7.38
C ASP A 610 -19.85 -23.42 7.76
N LEU A 611 -18.72 -23.75 8.38
CA LEU A 611 -17.67 -22.78 8.71
C LEU A 611 -17.11 -22.09 7.47
N ARG A 612 -16.81 -22.88 6.44
CA ARG A 612 -16.26 -22.34 5.17
C ARG A 612 -17.22 -21.35 4.51
N GLN A 613 -18.51 -21.66 4.51
CA GLN A 613 -19.53 -20.75 3.96
C GLN A 613 -19.59 -19.43 4.72
N GLU A 614 -19.60 -19.48 6.05
CA GLU A 614 -19.67 -18.26 6.88
C GLU A 614 -18.39 -17.40 6.80
N LEU A 615 -17.21 -18.04 6.65
CA LEU A 615 -15.93 -17.33 6.49
C LEU A 615 -15.64 -16.93 5.03
N ALA A 616 -16.46 -17.35 4.07
CA ALA A 616 -16.46 -16.84 2.70
C ALA A 616 -17.25 -15.53 2.55
N GLU A 617 -18.10 -15.18 3.53
CA GLU A 617 -18.80 -13.90 3.54
C GLU A 617 -17.81 -12.76 3.84
N PRO A 618 -17.74 -11.70 3.00
CA PRO A 618 -16.79 -10.62 3.19
C PRO A 618 -16.93 -9.92 4.53
N ARG A 619 -15.80 -9.75 5.23
CA ARG A 619 -15.65 -8.99 6.47
C ARG A 619 -14.39 -8.14 6.41
N LEU A 620 -14.25 -7.22 7.36
CA LEU A 620 -13.00 -6.50 7.56
C LEU A 620 -11.90 -7.46 8.01
N GLU A 621 -10.71 -7.31 7.45
CA GLU A 621 -9.46 -7.95 7.86
C GLU A 621 -8.44 -6.86 8.17
N ARG A 622 -7.72 -6.99 9.29
CA ARG A 622 -6.70 -6.02 9.71
C ARG A 622 -5.38 -6.28 9.01
N ALA A 623 -4.78 -5.20 8.50
CA ALA A 623 -3.46 -5.21 7.90
C ALA A 623 -2.64 -4.00 8.39
N ILE A 624 -1.71 -4.23 9.31
CA ILE A 624 -0.82 -3.19 9.83
C ILE A 624 0.54 -3.33 9.16
N GLY A 625 0.89 -2.40 8.27
CA GLY A 625 2.20 -2.33 7.65
C GLY A 625 3.29 -1.78 8.58
N VAL A 626 4.31 -1.17 7.99
CA VAL A 626 5.41 -0.54 8.74
C VAL A 626 5.01 0.77 9.43
N ILE A 627 3.89 1.35 9.00
CA ILE A 627 3.27 2.52 9.63
C ILE A 627 2.00 2.05 10.32
N TYR A 628 1.78 2.50 11.55
CA TYR A 628 0.55 2.27 12.27
C TYR A 628 0.04 3.55 12.93
N ARG A 629 -1.19 3.93 12.61
CA ARG A 629 -1.90 5.09 13.13
C ARG A 629 -3.22 4.63 13.74
N PRO A 630 -3.28 4.40 15.06
CA PRO A 630 -4.50 3.93 15.73
C PRO A 630 -5.70 4.83 15.51
N GLU A 631 -5.49 6.13 15.30
CA GLU A 631 -6.53 7.13 15.10
C GLU A 631 -7.31 6.95 13.80
N THR A 632 -6.64 6.44 12.76
CA THR A 632 -7.21 6.21 11.42
C THR A 632 -7.29 4.72 11.06
N GLU A 633 -7.18 3.82 12.05
CA GLU A 633 -7.01 2.38 11.83
C GLU A 633 -8.06 1.79 10.87
N LEU A 634 -9.35 2.13 11.07
CA LEU A 634 -10.42 1.59 10.23
C LEU A 634 -10.27 1.96 8.74
N GLN A 635 -9.76 3.14 8.44
CA GLN A 635 -9.61 3.65 7.07
C GLN A 635 -8.30 3.23 6.41
N SER A 636 -7.25 3.04 7.22
CA SER A 636 -5.88 2.83 6.73
C SER A 636 -5.34 1.41 6.95
N HIS A 637 -5.97 0.61 7.83
CA HIS A 637 -5.46 -0.69 8.25
C HIS A 637 -6.52 -1.80 8.24
N TYR A 638 -7.64 -1.59 7.56
CA TYR A 638 -8.65 -2.61 7.31
C TYR A 638 -9.07 -2.62 5.84
N PHE A 639 -9.32 -3.79 5.32
CA PHE A 639 -9.90 -4.01 3.99
C PHE A 639 -10.91 -5.16 4.02
N GLN A 640 -11.78 -5.23 3.04
CA GLN A 640 -12.76 -6.31 2.92
C GLN A 640 -12.11 -7.56 2.32
N ALA A 641 -12.31 -8.71 2.96
CA ALA A 641 -11.79 -9.99 2.49
C ALA A 641 -12.78 -11.13 2.76
N ALA A 642 -12.67 -12.21 1.98
CA ALA A 642 -13.35 -13.48 2.19
C ALA A 642 -12.33 -14.51 2.69
N LEU A 643 -12.17 -14.65 4.00
CA LEU A 643 -11.07 -15.35 4.65
C LEU A 643 -10.89 -16.79 4.17
N ALA A 644 -12.00 -17.54 3.99
CA ALA A 644 -11.97 -18.93 3.55
C ALA A 644 -11.55 -19.12 2.06
N HIS A 645 -11.51 -18.03 1.30
CA HIS A 645 -10.99 -18.04 -0.07
C HIS A 645 -9.56 -17.50 -0.15
N GLN A 646 -9.19 -16.65 0.81
CA GLN A 646 -7.90 -15.97 0.85
C GLN A 646 -6.77 -16.89 1.34
N PHE A 647 -7.03 -17.74 2.35
CA PHE A 647 -6.03 -18.63 2.95
C PHE A 647 -6.52 -20.10 3.02
N ASP A 648 -5.59 -21.02 3.25
CA ASP A 648 -5.87 -22.43 3.55
C ASP A 648 -5.97 -22.67 5.06
N GLU A 649 -5.19 -21.94 5.83
CA GLU A 649 -5.10 -22.02 7.29
C GLU A 649 -5.02 -20.62 7.89
N TYR A 650 -5.51 -20.44 9.12
CA TYR A 650 -5.39 -19.18 9.85
C TYR A 650 -4.83 -19.41 11.26
N VAL A 651 -3.81 -18.65 11.61
CA VAL A 651 -3.19 -18.66 12.93
C VAL A 651 -3.73 -17.49 13.74
N TRP A 652 -4.38 -17.80 14.84
CA TRP A 652 -4.93 -16.80 15.75
C TRP A 652 -4.13 -16.66 17.03
N LEU A 653 -3.87 -15.43 17.43
CA LEU A 653 -3.22 -15.03 18.68
C LEU A 653 -3.94 -13.81 19.24
N ASP A 654 -4.72 -13.98 20.31
CA ASP A 654 -5.62 -12.95 20.83
C ASP A 654 -4.88 -11.67 21.26
N GLU A 655 -3.77 -11.84 21.98
CA GLU A 655 -2.91 -10.75 22.43
C GLU A 655 -1.48 -10.96 21.93
N THR A 656 -0.88 -9.89 21.40
CA THR A 656 0.47 -9.92 20.84
C THR A 656 1.35 -8.78 21.34
N SER A 657 2.67 -8.93 21.16
CA SER A 657 3.67 -7.96 21.59
C SER A 657 4.59 -7.53 20.45
N ALA A 658 5.10 -6.30 20.55
CA ALA A 658 6.06 -5.75 19.61
C ALA A 658 7.37 -6.55 19.64
N VAL A 659 7.99 -6.75 18.44
CA VAL A 659 9.35 -7.31 18.33
C VAL A 659 10.37 -6.54 19.16
N THR A 660 11.47 -7.18 19.50
CA THR A 660 12.61 -6.54 20.17
C THR A 660 13.69 -6.18 19.15
N PRO A 661 13.78 -4.92 18.70
CA PRO A 661 14.79 -4.50 17.74
C PRO A 661 16.21 -4.71 18.27
N LEU A 662 17.12 -5.08 17.40
CA LEU A 662 18.55 -5.07 17.70
C LEU A 662 19.09 -3.64 17.55
N ALA A 663 20.09 -3.28 18.38
CA ALA A 663 20.70 -1.96 18.34
C ALA A 663 21.13 -1.59 16.90
N ALA A 664 20.66 -0.45 16.42
CA ALA A 664 21.06 0.08 15.13
C ALA A 664 22.36 0.87 15.32
N HIS A 665 23.39 0.54 14.55
CA HIS A 665 24.42 1.53 14.23
C HIS A 665 23.81 2.40 13.12
N HIS A 666 23.51 3.67 13.40
CA HIS A 666 23.01 4.61 12.41
C HIS A 666 24.01 4.74 11.26
N LEU A 667 23.69 4.15 10.13
CA LEU A 667 24.25 4.61 8.87
C LEU A 667 23.35 5.76 8.43
N ALA A 668 23.92 6.98 8.41
CA ALA A 668 23.22 8.15 7.90
C ALA A 668 22.94 7.96 6.40
N GLY A 669 21.69 7.85 6.03
CA GLY A 669 21.22 7.80 4.66
C GLY A 669 19.71 7.96 4.65
N VAL A 670 19.22 8.74 3.70
CA VAL A 670 17.78 8.84 3.41
C VAL A 670 17.29 7.48 2.93
N PRO A 671 16.09 7.00 3.33
CA PRO A 671 15.54 5.73 2.84
C PRO A 671 15.45 5.73 1.31
N ASP A 672 15.90 4.66 0.67
CA ASP A 672 15.90 4.52 -0.79
C ASP A 672 14.49 4.46 -1.40
N THR A 673 13.44 4.40 -0.61
CA THR A 673 12.07 4.19 -1.12
C THR A 673 11.01 4.96 -0.37
N TYR A 674 10.05 5.40 -1.12
CA TYR A 674 8.77 5.92 -0.65
C TYR A 674 7.66 5.07 -1.28
N PRO A 675 6.96 4.18 -0.55
CA PRO A 675 5.80 3.50 -1.12
C PRO A 675 4.59 4.44 -1.07
N PHE A 676 3.98 4.66 -2.23
CA PHE A 676 2.61 5.12 -2.32
C PHE A 676 1.71 3.89 -2.33
N GLY A 677 0.87 3.74 -1.33
CA GLY A 677 -0.18 2.73 -1.34
C GLY A 677 -0.15 1.70 -0.21
N LEU A 678 0.09 2.12 1.03
CA LEU A 678 -0.38 1.42 2.22
C LEU A 678 -1.31 2.33 2.99
#